data_6cf29a1f44df73dd6dcf98bc46750000
#
_entry.id   6cf29a1f44df73dd6dcf98bc46750000
#
_cell.length_a   1.000
_cell.length_b   1.000
_cell.length_c   1.000
_cell.angle_alpha   90.00
_cell.angle_beta   90.00
_cell.angle_gamma   90.00
#
_symmetry.space_group_name_H-M   'P 1'
#
loop_
_entity.id
_entity.type
_entity.pdbx_description
1 polymer ?
#
loop_
_entity_poly.entity_id
_entity_poly.type
_entity_poly.pdbx_seq_one_letter_code
_entity_poly.pdbx_strand_id
1 'polypeptide(L)'
;MRKRHLQAIATIALMLCATTAWGEVPFKVTTVTNNGFSPDTEWYTMAIGSSGLFISDNADKEFIAVKNNRSDLADADLWCFAGNEKSGYKIYNKRAGTKKVLAAPKVMKGDAGSESFVVLKEDGAASYTTTWSFAPSKDLGTDTEAWYLMPKSATKNVVNNRGGKLAFWTGGADSGSSIVIDIACGSVSISALTGSFTTGNANGTWFSKWVSNDKRYPVTLSSNANNMKAIANDIACYTGTANSATYTISAPKGYCISGFRLGKAIKDSNADDIKIEYNGESIALDNSIEYQTGEEREQSITVTLKDSKNSGIILKECEVSFARHFEKPEPHFDLFPTLTSAAIPYRIPAITTTVDGNLLAVADYRHCRYDIGNGRIDLHGRISKDNGKTWGDIFTIIEGDGKLVNNDRNASLTAGYGDPCIVADRESNRVLMLCVCGYQTFFYSTRDVPNQVARLYSEDGGVTWSKPEIITEQFYTPFDNSMVGPIRSMFIGSGRIFQSRLTKVGDYYRLYAAMLARDKDGTFCNFVVYSDDFGGKWNILGSTDKGAVPHSADEPKTEELPDGSILISSRCGGGRYYNIFRFDNPETAEGSWGEMAYSGAKNNGVTALNNSCNGEVMILPVVRNKDGKKLYLALQSLPLGSGRSNVGIYYKELEDYNDFLTPEHFAKNWDGHYRSSITGSAYSTMTLQADNALAFIYEEDTYGTSGGGYTIVYKSYTLEKITEGAYSIDTNENRALYLYKNVILPLKK
;
A
#
# COMPACT_ATOMS: atom_id res chain seq x y z
N MET A 1 -14.52 -31.90 4.97
CA MET A 1 -13.13 -31.67 5.37
C MET A 1 -12.17 -32.83 5.01
N ARG A 2 -12.48 -34.11 5.26
CA ARG A 2 -11.55 -35.22 4.94
C ARG A 2 -11.23 -35.43 3.44
N LYS A 3 -12.12 -35.11 2.50
CA LYS A 3 -11.87 -35.26 1.05
C LYS A 3 -10.91 -34.20 0.45
N ARG A 4 -10.82 -32.99 1.02
CA ARG A 4 -9.89 -31.95 0.55
C ARG A 4 -8.46 -32.20 1.00
N HIS A 5 -8.25 -32.83 2.18
CA HIS A 5 -6.91 -33.17 2.67
C HIS A 5 -6.28 -34.32 1.85
N LEU A 6 -7.07 -35.23 1.33
CA LEU A 6 -6.54 -36.32 0.49
C LEU A 6 -6.10 -35.83 -0.90
N GLN A 7 -6.74 -34.81 -1.46
CA GLN A 7 -6.33 -34.20 -2.72
C GLN A 7 -5.02 -33.41 -2.60
N ALA A 8 -4.84 -32.66 -1.50
CA ALA A 8 -3.58 -31.92 -1.25
C ALA A 8 -2.39 -32.87 -1.05
N ILE A 9 -2.60 -33.97 -0.33
CA ILE A 9 -1.55 -35.00 -0.12
C ILE A 9 -1.21 -35.73 -1.43
N ALA A 10 -2.23 -35.98 -2.29
CA ALA A 10 -2.00 -36.60 -3.61
C ALA A 10 -1.22 -35.67 -4.55
N THR A 11 -1.46 -34.34 -4.51
CA THR A 11 -0.76 -33.39 -5.36
C THR A 11 0.71 -33.23 -4.95
N ILE A 12 1.02 -33.22 -3.65
CA ILE A 12 2.41 -33.18 -3.16
C ILE A 12 3.13 -34.52 -3.39
N ALA A 13 2.43 -35.65 -3.24
CA ALA A 13 3.01 -36.98 -3.52
C ALA A 13 3.25 -37.20 -5.02
N LEU A 14 2.40 -36.64 -5.92
CA LEU A 14 2.63 -36.69 -7.37
C LEU A 14 3.76 -35.76 -7.82
N MET A 15 4.00 -34.61 -7.14
CA MET A 15 5.17 -33.76 -7.41
C MET A 15 6.49 -34.41 -7.01
N LEU A 16 6.48 -35.32 -6.02
CA LEU A 16 7.67 -36.06 -5.58
C LEU A 16 8.00 -37.29 -6.45
N CYS A 17 7.10 -37.75 -7.33
CA CYS A 17 7.31 -38.90 -8.21
C CYS A 17 7.51 -38.56 -9.69
N ALA A 18 7.35 -37.30 -10.09
CA ALA A 18 7.70 -36.85 -11.43
C ALA A 18 9.17 -36.42 -11.46
N THR A 19 10.03 -37.23 -12.01
CA THR A 19 11.40 -36.89 -12.43
C THR A 19 11.34 -35.95 -13.65
N THR A 20 10.77 -34.76 -13.47
CA THR A 20 10.88 -33.63 -14.39
C THR A 20 11.84 -32.64 -13.77
N ALA A 21 12.81 -32.20 -14.53
CA ALA A 21 13.83 -31.24 -14.16
C ALA A 21 13.27 -30.11 -13.27
N TRP A 22 13.62 -30.12 -12.00
CA TRP A 22 13.40 -29.00 -11.08
C TRP A 22 14.14 -27.82 -11.69
N GLY A 23 13.51 -26.65 -11.78
CA GLY A 23 14.18 -25.44 -12.23
C GLY A 23 15.44 -25.20 -11.38
N GLU A 24 16.47 -24.69 -12.01
CA GLU A 24 17.74 -24.35 -11.35
C GLU A 24 17.46 -23.38 -10.17
N VAL A 25 18.04 -23.69 -8.99
CA VAL A 25 17.84 -22.82 -7.81
C VAL A 25 18.28 -21.38 -8.09
N PRO A 26 17.62 -20.38 -7.48
CA PRO A 26 17.79 -18.97 -7.84
C PRO A 26 19.07 -18.32 -7.27
N PHE A 27 20.03 -19.10 -6.84
CA PHE A 27 21.24 -18.58 -6.20
C PHE A 27 22.47 -19.38 -6.61
N LYS A 28 23.62 -18.73 -6.54
CA LYS A 28 24.93 -19.35 -6.69
C LYS A 28 25.39 -19.86 -5.33
N VAL A 29 25.91 -21.08 -5.31
CA VAL A 29 26.51 -21.66 -4.09
C VAL A 29 27.91 -21.13 -3.88
N THR A 30 28.26 -20.86 -2.62
CA THR A 30 29.60 -20.41 -2.23
C THR A 30 30.35 -21.46 -1.44
N THR A 31 31.67 -21.31 -1.37
CA THR A 31 32.53 -22.11 -0.48
C THR A 31 32.62 -21.39 0.87
N VAL A 32 32.31 -22.13 1.93
CA VAL A 32 32.40 -21.65 3.31
C VAL A 32 33.44 -22.46 4.06
N THR A 33 34.35 -21.78 4.73
CA THR A 33 35.42 -22.39 5.55
C THR A 33 35.32 -21.90 6.99
N ASN A 34 36.03 -22.53 7.89
CA ASN A 34 36.08 -22.05 9.29
C ASN A 34 36.70 -20.64 9.43
N ASN A 35 37.41 -20.18 8.40
CA ASN A 35 38.11 -18.87 8.40
C ASN A 35 37.31 -17.75 7.72
N GLY A 36 36.17 -18.07 7.12
CA GLY A 36 35.33 -17.05 6.46
C GLY A 36 34.61 -17.56 5.21
N PHE A 37 33.93 -16.65 4.57
CA PHE A 37 33.31 -16.83 3.27
C PHE A 37 34.32 -16.58 2.15
N SER A 38 34.13 -17.23 1.01
CA SER A 38 34.94 -16.92 -0.19
C SER A 38 34.77 -15.45 -0.58
N PRO A 39 35.81 -14.77 -1.09
CA PRO A 39 35.73 -13.39 -1.55
C PRO A 39 34.68 -13.15 -2.66
N ASP A 40 34.41 -14.19 -3.46
CA ASP A 40 33.44 -14.21 -4.55
C ASP A 40 32.01 -14.62 -4.11
N THR A 41 31.72 -14.60 -2.80
CA THR A 41 30.41 -14.95 -2.27
C THR A 41 29.37 -13.94 -2.69
N GLU A 42 28.36 -14.42 -3.38
CA GLU A 42 27.17 -13.63 -3.67
C GLU A 42 26.22 -13.62 -2.46
N TRP A 43 25.72 -12.45 -2.13
CA TRP A 43 24.80 -12.25 -1.04
C TRP A 43 23.38 -12.00 -1.55
N TYR A 44 22.40 -12.64 -0.91
CA TYR A 44 21.01 -12.62 -1.31
C TYR A 44 20.13 -12.11 -0.18
N THR A 45 19.02 -11.49 -0.56
CA THR A 45 17.88 -11.26 0.33
C THR A 45 16.88 -12.39 0.18
N MET A 46 16.22 -12.76 1.26
CA MET A 46 15.07 -13.67 1.24
C MET A 46 13.83 -12.89 1.70
N ALA A 47 12.83 -12.77 0.84
CA ALA A 47 11.55 -12.12 1.16
C ALA A 47 10.44 -13.16 1.15
N ILE A 48 9.54 -13.12 2.15
CA ILE A 48 8.47 -14.11 2.32
C ILE A 48 7.08 -13.47 2.23
N GLY A 49 6.16 -14.17 1.59
CA GLY A 49 4.77 -13.77 1.44
C GLY A 49 4.54 -12.71 0.35
N SER A 50 3.27 -12.43 0.08
CA SER A 50 2.84 -11.45 -0.93
C SER A 50 3.23 -10.00 -0.58
N SER A 51 3.44 -9.71 0.70
CA SER A 51 3.91 -8.40 1.19
C SER A 51 5.43 -8.22 1.11
N GLY A 52 6.18 -9.26 0.70
CA GLY A 52 7.62 -9.19 0.51
C GLY A 52 8.41 -8.88 1.79
N LEU A 53 7.99 -9.43 2.93
CA LEU A 53 8.67 -9.22 4.21
C LEU A 53 10.01 -9.92 4.25
N PHE A 54 11.06 -9.23 4.71
CA PHE A 54 12.41 -9.78 4.76
C PHE A 54 12.62 -10.78 5.90
N ILE A 55 13.28 -11.89 5.57
CA ILE A 55 13.82 -12.85 6.53
C ILE A 55 15.17 -12.31 7.02
N SER A 56 15.26 -12.04 8.32
CA SER A 56 16.41 -11.37 8.93
C SER A 56 16.88 -12.05 10.20
N ASP A 57 18.18 -12.08 10.43
CA ASP A 57 18.71 -12.50 11.71
C ASP A 57 18.32 -11.50 12.82
N ASN A 58 17.92 -12.02 13.96
CA ASN A 58 17.58 -11.21 15.13
C ASN A 58 18.56 -11.56 16.27
N ALA A 59 19.60 -10.73 16.42
CA ALA A 59 20.72 -11.01 17.33
C ALA A 59 20.31 -11.29 18.78
N ASP A 60 19.21 -10.67 19.23
CA ASP A 60 18.80 -10.66 20.64
C ASP A 60 17.76 -11.73 20.97
N LYS A 61 17.34 -12.55 19.99
CA LYS A 61 16.23 -13.51 20.18
C LYS A 61 16.54 -14.86 19.56
N GLU A 62 15.99 -15.91 20.14
CA GLU A 62 16.13 -17.28 19.65
C GLU A 62 15.15 -17.62 18.52
N PHE A 63 15.01 -16.72 17.51
CA PHE A 63 14.22 -16.96 16.30
C PHE A 63 14.67 -16.04 15.18
N ILE A 64 14.46 -16.46 13.94
CA ILE A 64 14.63 -15.63 12.76
C ILE A 64 13.41 -14.72 12.61
N ALA A 65 13.64 -13.42 12.49
CA ALA A 65 12.59 -12.44 12.33
C ALA A 65 12.09 -12.36 10.88
N VAL A 66 10.82 -12.04 10.71
CA VAL A 66 10.21 -11.61 9.45
C VAL A 66 9.75 -10.18 9.65
N LYS A 67 10.32 -9.25 8.92
CA LYS A 67 10.14 -7.81 9.14
C LYS A 67 10.01 -7.03 7.83
N ASN A 68 9.37 -5.87 7.90
CA ASN A 68 9.50 -4.86 6.84
C ASN A 68 10.92 -4.33 6.82
N ASN A 69 11.51 -4.21 5.64
CA ASN A 69 12.75 -3.49 5.47
C ASN A 69 12.44 -2.08 4.96
N ARG A 70 12.63 -1.08 5.84
CA ARG A 70 12.42 0.34 5.54
C ARG A 70 13.74 1.12 5.40
N SER A 71 14.87 0.40 5.47
CA SER A 71 16.20 1.00 5.41
C SER A 71 17.10 0.19 4.47
N ASP A 72 18.30 0.69 4.24
CA ASP A 72 19.32 -0.06 3.51
C ASP A 72 19.56 -1.44 4.15
N LEU A 73 19.93 -2.41 3.30
CA LEU A 73 20.23 -3.76 3.74
C LEU A 73 21.34 -3.77 4.79
N ALA A 74 21.03 -4.36 5.93
CA ALA A 74 22.04 -4.67 6.94
C ALA A 74 22.58 -6.10 6.71
N ASP A 75 23.76 -6.39 7.26
CA ASP A 75 24.34 -7.75 7.21
C ASP A 75 23.42 -8.84 7.79
N ALA A 76 22.46 -8.42 8.65
CA ALA A 76 21.42 -9.30 9.18
C ALA A 76 20.41 -9.79 8.14
N ASP A 77 20.23 -9.06 7.05
CA ASP A 77 19.27 -9.32 5.98
C ASP A 77 19.89 -10.12 4.82
N LEU A 78 21.20 -10.36 4.88
CA LEU A 78 21.97 -10.95 3.82
C LEU A 78 22.30 -12.42 4.10
N TRP A 79 22.03 -13.25 3.10
CA TRP A 79 22.14 -14.70 3.17
C TRP A 79 22.98 -15.23 2.01
N CYS A 80 23.73 -16.32 2.25
CA CYS A 80 24.39 -17.07 1.19
C CYS A 80 24.15 -18.57 1.39
N PHE A 81 24.43 -19.34 0.33
CA PHE A 81 24.06 -20.74 0.22
C PHE A 81 25.28 -21.59 -0.09
N ALA A 82 25.42 -22.72 0.58
CA ALA A 82 26.46 -23.71 0.33
C ALA A 82 25.84 -25.11 0.24
N GLY A 83 26.49 -26.02 -0.47
CA GLY A 83 26.01 -27.41 -0.66
C GLY A 83 25.39 -27.62 -2.04
N ASN A 84 24.49 -28.60 -2.15
CA ASN A 84 23.86 -28.96 -3.41
C ASN A 84 22.51 -29.66 -3.16
N GLU A 85 21.74 -29.88 -4.21
CA GLU A 85 20.41 -30.49 -4.14
C GLU A 85 20.42 -31.87 -3.48
N LYS A 86 21.42 -32.70 -3.76
CA LYS A 86 21.53 -34.09 -3.25
C LYS A 86 21.77 -34.12 -1.74
N SER A 87 22.72 -33.34 -1.24
CA SER A 87 23.10 -33.30 0.18
C SER A 87 22.23 -32.31 0.99
N GLY A 88 21.52 -31.42 0.33
CA GLY A 88 20.84 -30.26 0.89
C GLY A 88 21.72 -29.02 0.94
N TYR A 89 21.11 -27.91 1.10
CA TYR A 89 21.76 -26.60 1.17
C TYR A 89 21.91 -26.16 2.64
N LYS A 90 23.04 -25.55 2.97
CA LYS A 90 23.28 -24.82 4.20
C LYS A 90 23.10 -23.33 3.91
N ILE A 91 22.43 -22.64 4.77
CA ILE A 91 22.07 -21.22 4.61
C ILE A 91 22.75 -20.44 5.72
N TYR A 92 23.62 -19.52 5.35
CA TYR A 92 24.41 -18.71 6.27
C TYR A 92 23.92 -17.27 6.25
N ASN A 93 23.90 -16.62 7.41
CA ASN A 93 23.65 -15.19 7.53
C ASN A 93 24.97 -14.43 7.62
N LYS A 94 25.08 -13.31 6.92
CA LYS A 94 26.32 -12.53 6.84
C LYS A 94 26.77 -12.01 8.22
N ARG A 95 25.83 -11.47 9.02
CA ARG A 95 26.10 -10.98 10.38
C ARG A 95 26.52 -12.12 11.33
N ALA A 96 25.87 -13.26 11.25
CA ALA A 96 26.13 -14.40 12.11
C ALA A 96 27.46 -15.11 11.79
N GLY A 97 27.99 -14.90 10.57
CA GLY A 97 29.24 -15.48 10.12
C GLY A 97 29.15 -16.96 9.81
N THR A 98 30.33 -17.61 9.67
CA THR A 98 30.43 -18.99 9.20
C THR A 98 30.17 -20.04 10.28
N LYS A 99 30.13 -19.66 11.56
CA LYS A 99 29.95 -20.61 12.69
C LYS A 99 28.50 -21.05 12.88
N LYS A 100 27.53 -20.31 12.36
CA LYS A 100 26.09 -20.59 12.52
C LYS A 100 25.42 -20.68 11.17
N VAL A 101 24.47 -21.62 11.07
CA VAL A 101 23.64 -21.84 9.91
C VAL A 101 22.16 -21.80 10.28
N LEU A 102 21.31 -21.51 9.32
CA LEU A 102 19.88 -21.63 9.46
C LEU A 102 19.50 -23.05 9.87
N ALA A 103 18.69 -23.21 10.91
CA ALA A 103 18.40 -24.48 11.54
C ALA A 103 16.93 -24.62 11.91
N ALA A 104 16.39 -25.81 11.69
CA ALA A 104 15.04 -26.22 12.10
C ALA A 104 15.10 -27.22 13.25
N PRO A 105 14.23 -27.12 14.28
CA PRO A 105 14.11 -28.17 15.27
C PRO A 105 13.76 -29.51 14.63
N LYS A 106 14.40 -30.60 15.06
CA LYS A 106 14.08 -31.97 14.59
C LYS A 106 12.71 -32.44 15.05
N VAL A 107 12.26 -31.94 16.21
CA VAL A 107 10.93 -32.22 16.76
C VAL A 107 10.08 -30.97 16.60
N MET A 108 9.03 -31.07 15.80
CA MET A 108 8.10 -29.97 15.53
C MET A 108 7.01 -29.94 16.60
N LYS A 109 6.66 -28.72 17.09
CA LYS A 109 5.61 -28.44 18.06
C LYS A 109 4.50 -27.63 17.40
N GLY A 110 3.28 -27.79 17.93
CA GLY A 110 2.09 -27.17 17.38
C GLY A 110 1.60 -27.83 16.10
N ASP A 111 0.47 -27.37 15.59
CA ASP A 111 -0.07 -27.84 14.30
C ASP A 111 0.92 -27.51 13.17
N ALA A 112 1.34 -28.56 12.45
CA ALA A 112 2.31 -28.47 11.36
C ALA A 112 3.66 -27.79 11.70
N GLY A 113 4.03 -27.68 12.97
CA GLY A 113 5.24 -27.02 13.44
C GLY A 113 5.09 -25.51 13.65
N SER A 114 3.87 -25.00 13.75
CA SER A 114 3.56 -23.55 13.92
C SER A 114 4.16 -22.93 15.19
N GLU A 115 4.49 -23.73 16.19
CA GLU A 115 5.16 -23.31 17.43
C GLU A 115 6.67 -23.59 17.43
N SER A 116 7.22 -24.07 16.31
CA SER A 116 8.63 -24.38 16.15
C SER A 116 9.30 -23.30 15.32
N PHE A 117 10.20 -22.53 15.92
CA PHE A 117 10.85 -21.42 15.25
C PHE A 117 12.15 -21.85 14.55
N VAL A 118 12.38 -21.27 13.39
CA VAL A 118 13.67 -21.32 12.71
C VAL A 118 14.67 -20.45 13.46
N VAL A 119 15.88 -20.94 13.63
CA VAL A 119 16.93 -20.31 14.43
C VAL A 119 18.28 -20.38 13.71
N LEU A 120 19.31 -19.72 14.24
CA LEU A 120 20.71 -19.91 13.85
C LEU A 120 21.40 -20.80 14.89
N LYS A 121 21.99 -21.91 14.47
CA LYS A 121 22.74 -22.86 15.33
C LYS A 121 24.05 -23.26 14.66
N GLU A 122 24.97 -23.79 15.46
CA GLU A 122 26.18 -24.45 14.93
C GLU A 122 25.78 -25.60 14.00
N ASP A 123 26.54 -25.76 12.94
CA ASP A 123 26.29 -26.85 12.00
C ASP A 123 26.47 -28.22 12.70
N GLY A 124 25.49 -29.09 12.50
CA GLY A 124 25.47 -30.41 13.17
C GLY A 124 24.94 -30.42 14.60
N ALA A 125 24.33 -29.32 15.10
CA ALA A 125 23.69 -29.27 16.40
C ALA A 125 22.67 -30.43 16.59
N ALA A 126 22.81 -31.23 17.65
CA ALA A 126 22.13 -32.52 17.80
C ALA A 126 20.60 -32.47 17.68
N SER A 127 19.97 -31.43 18.22
CA SER A 127 18.51 -31.26 18.23
C SER A 127 17.96 -30.54 16.99
N TYR A 128 18.81 -30.20 16.02
CA TYR A 128 18.41 -29.40 14.86
C TYR A 128 18.82 -30.07 13.55
N THR A 129 18.05 -29.79 12.50
CA THR A 129 18.43 -30.02 11.12
C THR A 129 18.99 -28.73 10.54
N THR A 130 20.14 -28.78 9.90
CA THR A 130 20.88 -27.63 9.36
C THR A 130 20.96 -27.66 7.84
N THR A 131 20.31 -28.61 7.20
CA THR A 131 20.24 -28.76 5.75
C THR A 131 18.82 -28.54 5.24
N TRP A 132 18.73 -27.86 4.11
CA TRP A 132 17.49 -27.37 3.53
C TRP A 132 17.29 -27.84 2.09
N SER A 133 16.05 -27.87 1.66
CA SER A 133 15.63 -28.12 0.28
C SER A 133 14.74 -27.00 -0.21
N PHE A 134 14.77 -26.75 -1.51
CA PHE A 134 13.93 -25.78 -2.18
C PHE A 134 12.98 -26.47 -3.15
N ALA A 135 11.77 -25.96 -3.30
CA ALA A 135 10.81 -26.37 -4.31
C ALA A 135 10.11 -25.13 -4.89
N PRO A 136 9.84 -25.08 -6.22
CA PRO A 136 9.11 -23.96 -6.81
C PRO A 136 7.76 -23.72 -6.17
N SER A 137 7.40 -22.46 -5.91
CA SER A 137 6.09 -22.02 -5.47
C SER A 137 5.39 -21.23 -6.57
N LYS A 138 4.08 -21.36 -6.67
CA LYS A 138 3.20 -20.59 -7.58
C LYS A 138 2.21 -19.69 -6.84
N ASP A 139 2.31 -19.59 -5.53
CA ASP A 139 1.30 -18.90 -4.69
C ASP A 139 1.39 -17.38 -4.82
N LEU A 140 2.49 -16.84 -5.38
CA LEU A 140 2.67 -15.42 -5.68
C LEU A 140 2.35 -15.05 -7.14
N GLY A 141 1.74 -15.97 -7.89
CA GLY A 141 1.42 -15.79 -9.31
C GLY A 141 2.50 -16.36 -10.24
N THR A 142 2.22 -16.36 -11.55
CA THR A 142 3.11 -16.94 -12.57
C THR A 142 4.29 -16.05 -12.90
N ASP A 143 4.21 -14.76 -12.60
CA ASP A 143 5.22 -13.75 -12.97
C ASP A 143 6.27 -13.53 -11.88
N THR A 144 6.09 -14.16 -10.72
CA THR A 144 7.02 -14.06 -9.58
C THR A 144 7.69 -15.42 -9.34
N GLU A 145 9.01 -15.47 -9.53
CA GLU A 145 9.79 -16.66 -9.18
C GLU A 145 9.91 -16.79 -7.67
N ALA A 146 9.22 -17.75 -7.09
CA ALA A 146 9.17 -18.00 -5.66
C ALA A 146 9.39 -19.46 -5.32
N TRP A 147 9.83 -19.72 -4.09
CA TRP A 147 10.27 -21.02 -3.62
C TRP A 147 9.70 -21.35 -2.25
N TYR A 148 9.39 -22.63 -2.05
CA TYR A 148 9.22 -23.18 -0.71
C TYR A 148 10.57 -23.57 -0.14
N LEU A 149 10.81 -23.22 1.13
CA LEU A 149 11.99 -23.64 1.90
C LEU A 149 11.55 -24.68 2.93
N MET A 150 12.23 -25.85 2.90
CA MET A 150 11.88 -26.99 3.75
C MET A 150 13.13 -27.59 4.38
N PRO A 151 13.08 -28.06 5.65
CA PRO A 151 14.14 -28.87 6.20
C PRO A 151 14.32 -30.14 5.36
N LYS A 152 15.57 -30.50 5.00
CA LYS A 152 15.86 -31.68 4.14
C LYS A 152 15.32 -32.99 4.74
N SER A 153 15.27 -33.09 6.05
CA SER A 153 14.75 -34.25 6.78
C SER A 153 13.22 -34.26 6.99
N ALA A 154 12.53 -33.15 6.69
CA ALA A 154 11.10 -32.97 6.97
C ALA A 154 10.41 -32.14 5.90
N THR A 155 10.43 -32.60 4.65
CA THR A 155 9.91 -31.88 3.46
C THR A 155 8.41 -31.61 3.47
N LYS A 156 7.66 -32.14 4.43
CA LYS A 156 6.24 -31.81 4.63
C LYS A 156 6.03 -30.46 5.35
N ASN A 157 7.06 -29.96 6.01
CA ASN A 157 7.03 -28.73 6.77
C ASN A 157 7.70 -27.62 5.98
N VAL A 158 6.89 -26.72 5.46
CA VAL A 158 7.34 -25.54 4.71
C VAL A 158 7.52 -24.38 5.67
N VAL A 159 8.61 -23.64 5.52
CA VAL A 159 8.84 -22.40 6.27
C VAL A 159 7.71 -21.40 6.00
N ASN A 160 7.21 -20.75 7.06
CA ASN A 160 6.07 -19.83 6.99
C ASN A 160 6.26 -18.63 7.92
N ASN A 161 5.71 -17.49 7.57
CA ASN A 161 5.64 -16.33 8.46
C ASN A 161 4.53 -16.50 9.50
N ARG A 162 4.90 -16.61 10.77
CA ARG A 162 4.00 -16.75 11.91
C ARG A 162 4.12 -15.56 12.86
N GLY A 163 3.43 -14.48 12.52
CA GLY A 163 3.40 -13.27 13.35
C GLY A 163 4.78 -12.60 13.50
N GLY A 164 5.49 -12.42 12.39
CA GLY A 164 6.82 -11.79 12.40
C GLY A 164 7.97 -12.71 12.79
N LYS A 165 7.71 -14.02 12.95
CA LYS A 165 8.69 -15.06 13.24
C LYS A 165 8.67 -16.12 12.15
N LEU A 166 9.84 -16.63 11.79
CA LEU A 166 9.95 -17.72 10.85
C LEU A 166 9.69 -19.04 11.57
N ALA A 167 8.60 -19.72 11.23
CA ALA A 167 8.20 -21.02 11.76
C ALA A 167 7.78 -21.95 10.63
N PHE A 168 6.85 -22.89 10.84
CA PHE A 168 6.48 -23.88 9.83
C PHE A 168 4.96 -23.98 9.63
N TRP A 169 4.59 -24.49 8.45
CA TRP A 169 3.24 -24.86 8.08
C TRP A 169 3.25 -26.07 7.14
N THR A 170 2.13 -26.78 7.01
CA THR A 170 1.96 -27.82 5.99
C THR A 170 1.77 -27.15 4.63
N GLY A 171 2.67 -27.43 3.68
CA GLY A 171 2.67 -26.80 2.37
C GLY A 171 1.35 -26.97 1.58
N GLY A 172 1.05 -26.00 0.77
CA GLY A 172 -0.01 -25.95 -0.24
C GLY A 172 -0.79 -24.64 -0.18
N ALA A 173 -0.73 -23.84 -1.23
CA ALA A 173 -1.56 -22.66 -1.50
C ALA A 173 -1.59 -21.59 -0.37
N ASP A 174 -0.44 -21.32 0.25
CA ASP A 174 -0.29 -20.29 1.26
C ASP A 174 0.85 -19.34 0.87
N SER A 175 0.49 -18.13 0.42
CA SER A 175 1.45 -17.09 0.06
C SER A 175 2.45 -16.77 1.19
N GLY A 176 2.06 -16.96 2.46
CA GLY A 176 2.91 -16.80 3.63
C GLY A 176 4.06 -17.81 3.73
N SER A 177 4.11 -18.82 2.88
CA SER A 177 5.20 -19.79 2.78
C SER A 177 6.12 -19.60 1.58
N SER A 178 5.77 -18.70 0.66
CA SER A 178 6.52 -18.47 -0.57
C SER A 178 7.64 -17.47 -0.35
N ILE A 179 8.87 -17.87 -0.70
CA ILE A 179 10.09 -17.07 -0.53
C ILE A 179 10.61 -16.65 -1.91
N VAL A 180 10.82 -15.37 -2.09
CA VAL A 180 11.57 -14.77 -3.20
C VAL A 180 13.01 -14.58 -2.77
N ILE A 181 13.96 -15.03 -3.60
CA ILE A 181 15.39 -14.94 -3.33
C ILE A 181 16.02 -14.09 -4.42
N ASP A 182 16.54 -12.93 -4.03
CA ASP A 182 17.13 -11.96 -4.94
C ASP A 182 18.56 -11.61 -4.55
N ILE A 183 19.45 -11.41 -5.54
CA ILE A 183 20.80 -10.95 -5.28
C ILE A 183 20.77 -9.55 -4.64
N ALA A 184 21.62 -9.29 -3.67
CA ALA A 184 21.66 -7.99 -3.01
C ALA A 184 22.36 -6.92 -3.86
N CYS A 185 23.42 -7.31 -4.55
CA CYS A 185 24.18 -6.47 -5.50
C CYS A 185 24.88 -7.34 -6.52
N GLY A 186 25.22 -6.76 -7.65
CA GLY A 186 25.96 -7.44 -8.71
C GLY A 186 26.73 -6.46 -9.59
N SER A 187 27.55 -6.98 -10.48
CA SER A 187 28.22 -6.19 -11.50
C SER A 187 28.24 -6.92 -12.84
N VAL A 188 28.27 -6.15 -13.93
CA VAL A 188 28.30 -6.64 -15.30
C VAL A 188 29.31 -5.85 -16.11
N SER A 189 30.21 -6.55 -16.80
CA SER A 189 31.05 -5.92 -17.82
C SER A 189 30.24 -5.69 -19.08
N ILE A 190 30.28 -4.48 -19.62
CA ILE A 190 29.64 -4.15 -20.91
C ILE A 190 30.63 -4.41 -22.02
N SER A 191 30.40 -5.48 -22.76
CA SER A 191 31.22 -5.88 -23.92
C SER A 191 30.40 -6.66 -24.94
N ALA A 192 30.96 -6.90 -26.12
CA ALA A 192 30.31 -7.72 -27.16
C ALA A 192 30.18 -9.20 -26.73
N LEU A 193 30.97 -9.66 -25.76
CA LEU A 193 30.96 -11.06 -25.27
C LEU A 193 29.98 -11.30 -24.14
N THR A 194 29.61 -10.27 -23.40
CA THR A 194 28.82 -10.38 -22.15
C THR A 194 27.34 -10.08 -22.35
N GLY A 195 26.91 -9.83 -23.56
CA GLY A 195 25.51 -9.55 -23.86
C GLY A 195 25.09 -9.85 -25.29
N SER A 196 23.83 -9.63 -25.56
CA SER A 196 23.19 -9.77 -26.86
C SER A 196 22.70 -8.44 -27.38
N PHE A 197 22.64 -8.31 -28.70
CA PHE A 197 22.25 -7.08 -29.38
C PHE A 197 20.85 -7.21 -29.94
N THR A 198 20.01 -6.18 -29.70
CA THR A 198 18.75 -6.03 -30.41
C THR A 198 18.98 -5.13 -31.61
N THR A 199 18.90 -5.71 -32.79
CA THR A 199 19.15 -5.00 -34.04
C THR A 199 17.90 -4.22 -34.47
N GLY A 200 18.05 -2.92 -34.69
CA GLY A 200 17.04 -2.08 -35.35
C GLY A 200 17.23 -1.94 -36.85
N ASN A 201 18.17 -2.68 -37.49
CA ASN A 201 18.50 -2.46 -38.88
C ASN A 201 18.86 -3.76 -39.62
N ALA A 202 18.36 -3.92 -40.84
CA ALA A 202 18.54 -5.11 -41.69
C ALA A 202 20.00 -5.40 -42.12
N ASN A 203 20.92 -4.49 -41.87
CA ASN A 203 22.34 -4.61 -42.24
C ASN A 203 23.26 -5.18 -41.16
N GLY A 204 22.74 -5.63 -40.03
CA GLY A 204 23.41 -6.53 -39.09
C GLY A 204 24.66 -6.02 -38.33
N THR A 205 25.14 -4.80 -38.58
CA THR A 205 26.35 -4.25 -37.93
C THR A 205 26.08 -3.18 -36.91
N TRP A 206 24.95 -2.53 -36.97
CA TRP A 206 24.57 -1.43 -36.07
C TRP A 206 23.37 -1.79 -35.23
N PHE A 207 23.37 -1.40 -33.94
CA PHE A 207 22.30 -1.67 -33.02
C PHE A 207 22.02 -0.48 -32.08
N SER A 208 20.86 -0.45 -31.50
CA SER A 208 20.42 0.59 -30.53
C SER A 208 20.34 0.11 -29.10
N LYS A 209 20.42 -1.19 -28.89
CA LYS A 209 20.31 -1.76 -27.54
C LYS A 209 21.21 -3.00 -27.39
N TRP A 210 21.93 -3.04 -26.29
CA TRP A 210 22.65 -4.19 -25.76
C TRP A 210 22.00 -4.64 -24.44
N VAL A 211 21.94 -5.95 -24.20
CA VAL A 211 21.38 -6.54 -22.98
C VAL A 211 22.37 -7.60 -22.50
N SER A 212 22.74 -7.56 -21.23
CA SER A 212 23.63 -8.56 -20.64
C SER A 212 23.08 -9.98 -20.78
N ASN A 213 23.97 -10.98 -20.80
CA ASN A 213 23.57 -12.39 -20.92
C ASN A 213 22.88 -12.94 -19.68
N ASP A 214 22.95 -12.23 -18.55
CA ASP A 214 22.21 -12.59 -17.34
C ASP A 214 20.71 -12.37 -17.57
N LYS A 215 19.97 -13.48 -17.68
CA LYS A 215 18.53 -13.45 -17.92
C LYS A 215 17.72 -13.01 -16.70
N ARG A 216 18.30 -13.13 -15.51
CA ARG A 216 17.61 -12.84 -14.26
C ARG A 216 17.81 -11.39 -13.83
N TYR A 217 19.03 -10.88 -14.00
CA TYR A 217 19.41 -9.52 -13.67
C TYR A 217 19.98 -8.78 -14.88
N PRO A 218 19.17 -8.54 -15.92
CA PRO A 218 19.65 -7.95 -17.17
C PRO A 218 19.99 -6.47 -16.99
N VAL A 219 21.25 -6.12 -17.20
CA VAL A 219 21.69 -4.72 -17.40
C VAL A 219 21.51 -4.39 -18.87
N THR A 220 21.09 -3.17 -19.17
CA THR A 220 20.94 -2.72 -20.55
C THR A 220 21.75 -1.47 -20.82
N LEU A 221 22.32 -1.40 -22.05
CA LEU A 221 22.85 -0.18 -22.64
C LEU A 221 22.01 0.11 -23.88
N SER A 222 21.42 1.29 -23.95
CA SER A 222 20.58 1.71 -25.08
C SER A 222 20.98 3.09 -25.61
N SER A 223 20.72 3.32 -26.89
CA SER A 223 20.87 4.61 -27.52
C SER A 223 19.54 5.03 -28.18
N ASN A 224 19.30 6.31 -28.28
CA ASN A 224 18.13 6.87 -28.95
C ASN A 224 18.11 6.60 -30.48
N ALA A 225 19.20 6.07 -31.06
CA ALA A 225 19.31 5.68 -32.45
C ALA A 225 20.21 4.45 -32.60
N ASN A 226 20.36 3.90 -33.81
CA ASN A 226 21.28 2.79 -34.11
C ASN A 226 22.73 3.28 -34.15
N ASN A 227 23.26 3.74 -33.04
CA ASN A 227 24.58 4.38 -32.95
C ASN A 227 25.64 3.51 -32.27
N MET A 228 25.35 2.23 -32.01
CA MET A 228 26.29 1.28 -31.42
C MET A 228 26.73 0.24 -32.46
N LYS A 229 27.97 -0.24 -32.32
CA LYS A 229 28.55 -1.28 -33.17
C LYS A 229 29.46 -2.19 -32.37
N ALA A 230 29.40 -3.50 -32.62
CA ALA A 230 30.37 -4.43 -32.05
C ALA A 230 31.69 -4.34 -32.82
N ILE A 231 32.80 -4.12 -32.13
CA ILE A 231 34.16 -4.11 -32.68
C ILE A 231 35.01 -5.10 -31.93
N ALA A 232 35.27 -6.26 -32.53
CA ALA A 232 35.88 -7.40 -31.86
C ALA A 232 35.10 -7.80 -30.58
N ASN A 233 35.71 -7.70 -29.43
CA ASN A 233 35.09 -8.04 -28.14
C ASN A 233 34.44 -6.83 -27.44
N ASP A 234 34.53 -5.66 -28.04
CA ASP A 234 34.10 -4.40 -27.42
C ASP A 234 32.87 -3.81 -28.10
N ILE A 235 32.30 -2.77 -27.49
CA ILE A 235 31.21 -1.98 -28.05
C ILE A 235 31.72 -0.58 -28.36
N ALA A 236 31.53 -0.15 -29.62
CA ALA A 236 31.74 1.24 -30.03
C ALA A 236 30.42 2.02 -30.00
N CYS A 237 30.49 3.23 -29.47
CA CYS A 237 29.37 4.18 -29.37
C CYS A 237 29.71 5.44 -30.19
N TYR A 238 28.80 5.89 -31.07
CA TYR A 238 29.01 6.99 -32.03
C TYR A 238 28.06 8.16 -31.79
N THR A 239 28.50 9.37 -32.12
CA THR A 239 27.67 10.58 -32.04
C THR A 239 26.55 10.64 -33.07
N GLY A 240 26.66 9.83 -34.15
CA GLY A 240 25.68 9.80 -35.22
C GLY A 240 25.71 11.09 -36.10
N THR A 241 24.77 11.16 -37.04
CA THR A 241 24.68 12.30 -37.97
C THR A 241 24.29 13.63 -37.30
N ALA A 242 23.78 13.56 -36.08
CA ALA A 242 23.44 14.74 -35.27
C ALA A 242 24.64 15.30 -34.48
N ASN A 243 25.81 14.65 -34.59
CA ASN A 243 27.01 14.97 -33.82
C ASN A 243 26.81 14.97 -32.29
N SER A 244 25.74 14.33 -31.84
CA SER A 244 25.42 14.14 -30.44
C SER A 244 24.53 12.92 -30.27
N ALA A 245 24.88 12.03 -29.36
CA ALA A 245 24.09 10.85 -29.05
C ALA A 245 24.03 10.59 -27.52
N THR A 246 22.88 10.18 -27.08
CA THR A 246 22.62 9.85 -25.67
C THR A 246 22.55 8.35 -25.50
N TYR A 247 23.30 7.86 -24.53
CA TYR A 247 23.38 6.46 -24.13
C TYR A 247 22.83 6.31 -22.71
N THR A 248 21.89 5.40 -22.54
CA THR A 248 21.28 5.12 -21.24
C THR A 248 21.70 3.73 -20.78
N ILE A 249 22.31 3.65 -19.62
CA ILE A 249 22.63 2.40 -18.93
C ILE A 249 21.56 2.21 -17.85
N SER A 250 20.88 1.07 -17.85
CA SER A 250 19.84 0.79 -16.88
C SER A 250 20.15 -0.48 -16.09
N ALA A 251 19.95 -0.39 -14.79
CA ALA A 251 20.02 -1.53 -13.87
C ALA A 251 18.85 -2.51 -14.12
N PRO A 252 18.93 -3.74 -13.64
CA PRO A 252 17.82 -4.68 -13.63
C PRO A 252 16.60 -4.09 -12.90
N LYS A 253 15.42 -4.55 -13.26
CA LYS A 253 14.17 -4.12 -12.59
C LYS A 253 14.25 -4.38 -11.07
N GLY A 254 13.97 -3.36 -10.26
CA GLY A 254 14.06 -3.41 -8.78
C GLY A 254 15.46 -3.14 -8.22
N TYR A 255 16.40 -2.74 -9.08
CA TYR A 255 17.76 -2.36 -8.71
C TYR A 255 18.07 -0.94 -9.18
N CYS A 256 19.07 -0.34 -8.52
CA CYS A 256 19.67 0.91 -8.97
C CYS A 256 21.14 0.71 -9.29
N ILE A 257 21.68 1.59 -10.13
CA ILE A 257 23.11 1.62 -10.41
C ILE A 257 23.83 2.08 -9.14
N SER A 258 24.70 1.26 -8.62
CA SER A 258 25.53 1.55 -7.44
C SER A 258 26.94 2.01 -7.80
N GLY A 259 27.36 1.79 -9.03
CA GLY A 259 28.62 2.25 -9.56
C GLY A 259 28.74 2.03 -11.07
N PHE A 260 29.54 2.85 -11.71
CA PHE A 260 29.89 2.74 -13.11
C PHE A 260 31.38 2.98 -13.26
N ARG A 261 32.07 2.06 -13.92
CA ARG A 261 33.47 2.20 -14.23
C ARG A 261 33.67 2.07 -15.75
N LEU A 262 34.22 3.11 -16.36
CA LEU A 262 34.76 3.05 -17.70
C LEU A 262 36.28 3.01 -17.55
N GLY A 263 36.87 1.84 -17.74
CA GLY A 263 38.29 1.65 -17.53
C GLY A 263 39.14 2.43 -18.57
N LYS A 264 38.69 2.45 -19.81
CA LYS A 264 39.33 3.20 -20.86
C LYS A 264 38.36 3.44 -22.02
N ALA A 265 38.25 4.66 -22.49
CA ALA A 265 37.59 4.98 -23.77
C ALA A 265 38.68 5.24 -24.83
N ILE A 266 38.67 4.45 -25.90
CA ILE A 266 39.60 4.66 -27.04
C ILE A 266 38.82 5.33 -28.14
N LYS A 267 39.37 6.41 -28.71
CA LYS A 267 38.81 7.06 -29.90
C LYS A 267 38.80 6.07 -31.08
N ASP A 268 37.67 5.96 -31.77
CA ASP A 268 37.66 5.40 -33.10
C ASP A 268 38.39 6.35 -34.07
N SER A 269 38.94 5.85 -35.13
CA SER A 269 40.00 6.46 -35.98
C SER A 269 39.81 7.87 -36.50
N ASN A 270 38.67 8.51 -36.26
CA ASN A 270 38.33 9.87 -36.75
C ASN A 270 37.89 10.86 -35.65
N ALA A 271 38.07 10.53 -34.38
CA ALA A 271 37.54 11.32 -33.26
C ALA A 271 38.63 12.28 -32.70
N ASP A 272 38.75 13.49 -33.22
CA ASP A 272 39.69 14.45 -32.65
C ASP A 272 39.15 15.18 -31.43
N ASP A 273 37.83 15.46 -31.39
CA ASP A 273 37.19 16.37 -30.41
C ASP A 273 36.03 15.72 -29.60
N ILE A 274 35.94 14.40 -29.58
CA ILE A 274 34.81 13.74 -28.91
C ILE A 274 34.84 13.99 -27.38
N LYS A 275 33.70 14.40 -26.85
CA LYS A 275 33.47 14.63 -25.41
C LYS A 275 32.44 13.66 -24.87
N ILE A 276 32.73 13.17 -23.68
CA ILE A 276 31.76 12.42 -22.86
C ILE A 276 31.22 13.37 -21.83
N GLU A 277 29.91 13.51 -21.73
CA GLU A 277 29.24 14.30 -20.71
C GLU A 277 28.37 13.40 -19.82
N TYR A 278 28.51 13.58 -18.52
CA TYR A 278 27.66 12.96 -17.51
C TYR A 278 27.28 14.01 -16.46
N ASN A 279 25.98 14.12 -16.15
CA ASN A 279 25.44 15.16 -15.24
C ASN A 279 25.93 16.59 -15.53
N GLY A 280 26.12 16.91 -16.83
CA GLY A 280 26.58 18.23 -17.27
C GLY A 280 28.09 18.45 -17.16
N GLU A 281 28.84 17.48 -16.65
CA GLU A 281 30.31 17.55 -16.59
C GLU A 281 30.96 16.79 -17.75
N SER A 282 32.02 17.37 -18.32
CA SER A 282 32.80 16.75 -19.39
C SER A 282 33.88 15.85 -18.81
N ILE A 283 33.98 14.63 -19.32
CA ILE A 283 34.85 13.57 -18.83
C ILE A 283 35.97 13.32 -19.85
N ALA A 284 37.23 13.25 -19.37
CA ALA A 284 38.38 12.96 -20.20
C ALA A 284 38.42 11.51 -20.66
N LEU A 285 38.79 11.26 -21.95
CA LEU A 285 38.81 9.92 -22.54
C LEU A 285 39.98 9.03 -22.13
N ASP A 286 41.06 9.63 -21.65
CA ASP A 286 42.32 8.97 -21.37
C ASP A 286 42.49 8.46 -19.94
N ASN A 287 41.55 8.76 -19.07
CA ASN A 287 41.52 8.32 -17.69
C ASN A 287 40.42 7.29 -17.46
N SER A 288 40.68 6.29 -16.58
CA SER A 288 39.61 5.48 -16.05
C SER A 288 38.63 6.34 -15.27
N ILE A 289 37.33 6.17 -15.58
CA ILE A 289 36.27 6.93 -14.94
C ILE A 289 35.58 5.99 -13.96
N GLU A 290 35.59 6.38 -12.72
CA GLU A 290 34.88 5.65 -11.68
C GLU A 290 33.83 6.57 -11.07
N TYR A 291 32.56 6.19 -11.26
CA TYR A 291 31.44 6.87 -10.66
C TYR A 291 30.85 6.00 -9.57
N GLN A 292 30.73 6.57 -8.40
CA GLN A 292 29.83 6.05 -7.39
C GLN A 292 28.62 6.97 -7.37
N THR A 293 27.44 6.41 -7.58
CA THR A 293 26.20 7.13 -7.41
C THR A 293 26.09 7.59 -5.95
N GLY A 294 25.72 8.84 -5.72
CA GLY A 294 25.49 9.39 -4.39
C GLY A 294 24.33 8.69 -3.65
N GLU A 295 23.86 9.29 -2.55
CA GLU A 295 22.75 8.73 -1.76
C GLU A 295 21.43 8.60 -2.54
N GLU A 296 21.22 9.39 -3.60
CA GLU A 296 20.11 9.25 -4.53
C GLU A 296 20.48 8.20 -5.58
N ARG A 297 19.88 7.02 -5.45
CA ARG A 297 20.14 5.86 -6.32
C ARG A 297 19.28 5.92 -7.56
N GLU A 298 19.88 6.06 -8.71
CA GLU A 298 19.20 6.10 -10.00
C GLU A 298 19.08 4.71 -10.61
N GLN A 299 17.89 4.37 -11.13
CA GLN A 299 17.67 3.11 -11.86
C GLN A 299 18.44 3.09 -13.19
N SER A 300 18.68 4.25 -13.76
CA SER A 300 19.44 4.42 -15.01
C SER A 300 20.28 5.69 -14.96
N ILE A 301 21.45 5.60 -15.62
CA ILE A 301 22.33 6.75 -15.86
C ILE A 301 22.39 7.06 -17.36
N THR A 302 22.55 8.32 -17.68
CA THR A 302 22.62 8.79 -19.05
C THR A 302 23.97 9.43 -19.32
N VAL A 303 24.61 8.99 -20.39
CA VAL A 303 25.90 9.52 -20.88
C VAL A 303 25.68 10.11 -22.27
N THR A 304 26.15 11.32 -22.51
CA THR A 304 26.05 11.98 -23.82
C THR A 304 27.42 12.07 -24.47
N LEU A 305 27.50 11.62 -25.70
CA LEU A 305 28.65 11.82 -26.57
C LEU A 305 28.38 13.00 -27.48
N LYS A 306 29.35 13.91 -27.61
CA LYS A 306 29.31 15.07 -28.52
C LYS A 306 30.59 15.16 -29.33
N ASP A 307 30.46 15.42 -30.61
CA ASP A 307 31.58 15.70 -31.51
C ASP A 307 31.10 16.48 -32.76
N SER A 308 32.04 17.00 -33.54
CA SER A 308 31.75 17.72 -34.79
C SER A 308 31.64 16.82 -36.03
N LYS A 309 31.92 15.51 -35.96
CA LYS A 309 32.14 14.65 -37.13
C LYS A 309 31.65 13.20 -37.01
N ASN A 310 30.48 12.92 -36.58
CA ASN A 310 29.98 11.53 -36.47
C ASN A 310 31.07 10.51 -36.05
N SER A 311 31.76 10.81 -34.99
CA SER A 311 32.83 9.99 -34.46
C SER A 311 32.36 9.16 -33.29
N GLY A 312 33.19 8.28 -32.79
CA GLY A 312 32.84 7.36 -31.74
C GLY A 312 33.96 7.04 -30.76
N ILE A 313 33.58 6.39 -29.67
CA ILE A 313 34.49 5.80 -28.71
C ILE A 313 34.24 4.28 -28.64
N ILE A 314 35.31 3.55 -28.35
CA ILE A 314 35.25 2.13 -28.04
C ILE A 314 35.31 1.98 -26.53
N LEU A 315 34.29 1.34 -25.92
CA LEU A 315 34.24 1.07 -24.50
C LEU A 315 35.18 -0.08 -24.16
N LYS A 316 36.15 0.19 -23.29
CA LYS A 316 37.09 -0.80 -22.78
C LYS A 316 36.95 -0.92 -21.27
N GLU A 317 36.94 -2.16 -20.77
CA GLU A 317 36.86 -2.42 -19.33
C GLU A 317 35.71 -1.65 -18.64
N CYS A 318 34.59 -1.57 -19.34
CA CYS A 318 33.38 -0.93 -18.83
C CYS A 318 32.63 -1.89 -17.92
N GLU A 319 32.42 -1.50 -16.67
CA GLU A 319 31.70 -2.26 -15.67
C GLU A 319 30.61 -1.43 -15.02
N VAL A 320 29.45 -2.04 -14.87
CA VAL A 320 28.30 -1.46 -14.19
C VAL A 320 27.99 -2.29 -12.96
N SER A 321 28.02 -1.66 -11.81
CA SER A 321 27.58 -2.25 -10.56
C SER A 321 26.15 -1.83 -10.24
N PHE A 322 25.35 -2.75 -9.76
CA PHE A 322 23.98 -2.48 -9.34
C PHE A 322 23.72 -3.09 -7.96
N ALA A 323 22.83 -2.44 -7.21
CA ALA A 323 22.39 -2.91 -5.91
C ALA A 323 20.87 -2.83 -5.82
N ARG A 324 20.29 -3.71 -5.01
CA ARG A 324 18.85 -3.69 -4.78
C ARG A 324 18.41 -2.31 -4.27
N HIS A 325 17.43 -1.74 -4.93
CA HIS A 325 16.85 -0.48 -4.53
C HIS A 325 15.76 -0.74 -3.50
N PHE A 326 15.94 -0.15 -2.33
CA PHE A 326 14.87 -0.04 -1.35
C PHE A 326 14.30 1.35 -1.47
N GLU A 327 13.07 1.40 -1.94
CA GLU A 327 12.31 2.62 -1.92
C GLU A 327 12.20 3.09 -0.47
N LYS A 328 12.71 4.28 -0.16
CA LYS A 328 12.56 4.84 1.18
C LYS A 328 11.13 5.31 1.35
N PRO A 329 10.47 4.99 2.49
CA PRO A 329 9.16 5.55 2.76
C PRO A 329 9.28 7.08 2.80
N GLU A 330 8.29 7.76 2.24
CA GLU A 330 8.23 9.22 2.34
C GLU A 330 8.17 9.64 3.81
N PRO A 331 8.75 10.80 4.15
CA PRO A 331 8.64 11.36 5.49
C PRO A 331 7.17 11.43 5.93
N HIS A 332 6.89 11.01 7.15
CA HIS A 332 5.59 11.05 7.77
C HIS A 332 5.72 11.40 9.25
N PHE A 333 4.60 11.79 9.83
CA PHE A 333 4.49 11.98 11.27
C PHE A 333 3.71 10.79 11.87
N ASP A 334 4.25 10.14 12.88
CA ASP A 334 3.56 9.09 13.65
C ASP A 334 2.48 9.73 14.51
N LEU A 335 1.26 9.80 13.97
CA LEU A 335 0.14 10.52 14.58
C LEU A 335 -0.38 9.79 15.83
N PHE A 336 -0.60 8.48 15.70
CA PHE A 336 -0.93 7.60 16.81
C PHE A 336 -0.02 6.37 16.74
N PRO A 337 1.14 6.41 17.42
CA PRO A 337 2.15 5.37 17.30
C PRO A 337 1.80 4.11 18.09
N THR A 338 1.96 2.96 17.45
CA THR A 338 2.00 1.66 18.11
C THR A 338 3.46 1.26 18.25
N LEU A 339 4.06 1.53 19.41
CA LEU A 339 5.51 1.54 19.62
C LEU A 339 6.17 0.15 19.57
N THR A 340 5.42 -0.91 19.83
CA THR A 340 5.90 -2.29 19.74
C THR A 340 4.77 -3.23 19.31
N SER A 341 5.10 -4.42 18.81
CA SER A 341 4.09 -5.45 18.49
C SER A 341 3.30 -5.93 19.70
N ALA A 342 3.78 -5.68 20.93
CA ALA A 342 3.10 -5.98 22.19
C ALA A 342 2.28 -4.79 22.71
N ALA A 343 2.43 -3.59 22.16
CA ALA A 343 1.68 -2.41 22.59
C ALA A 343 0.19 -2.54 22.23
N ILE A 344 -0.63 -1.75 22.91
CA ILE A 344 -2.05 -1.59 22.55
C ILE A 344 -2.12 -0.87 21.21
N PRO A 345 -2.74 -1.46 20.17
CA PRO A 345 -2.73 -0.89 18.83
C PRO A 345 -3.72 0.28 18.71
N TYR A 346 -3.33 1.27 17.89
CA TYR A 346 -4.24 2.25 17.33
C TYR A 346 -4.82 1.75 16.01
N ARG A 347 -6.10 2.01 15.78
CA ARG A 347 -6.82 1.63 14.56
C ARG A 347 -7.85 2.70 14.16
N ILE A 348 -8.37 2.58 12.95
CA ILE A 348 -9.55 3.31 12.43
C ILE A 348 -9.40 4.83 12.56
N PRO A 349 -8.65 5.45 11.65
CA PRO A 349 -8.41 6.89 11.68
C PRO A 349 -9.62 7.70 11.21
N ALA A 350 -9.83 8.84 11.85
CA ALA A 350 -10.72 9.91 11.41
C ALA A 350 -10.00 11.26 11.48
N ILE A 351 -10.25 12.17 10.54
CA ILE A 351 -9.67 13.52 10.55
C ILE A 351 -10.65 14.54 9.99
N THR A 352 -10.67 15.73 10.57
CA THR A 352 -11.42 16.88 10.06
C THR A 352 -10.65 18.18 10.27
N THR A 353 -11.00 19.20 9.50
CA THR A 353 -10.49 20.57 9.65
C THR A 353 -11.56 21.43 10.26
N THR A 354 -11.25 22.11 11.37
CA THR A 354 -12.19 23.02 12.05
C THR A 354 -12.28 24.36 11.34
N VAL A 355 -13.26 25.18 11.71
CA VAL A 355 -13.46 26.52 11.15
C VAL A 355 -12.24 27.42 11.38
N ASP A 356 -11.49 27.22 12.46
CA ASP A 356 -10.24 27.95 12.77
C ASP A 356 -9.02 27.41 11.97
N GLY A 357 -9.22 26.39 11.13
CA GLY A 357 -8.17 25.76 10.33
C GLY A 357 -7.34 24.72 11.10
N ASN A 358 -7.69 24.39 12.33
CA ASN A 358 -7.02 23.34 13.09
C ASN A 358 -7.38 21.97 12.54
N LEU A 359 -6.44 21.02 12.59
CA LEU A 359 -6.71 19.63 12.28
C LEU A 359 -7.03 18.86 13.57
N LEU A 360 -8.15 18.18 13.59
CA LEU A 360 -8.52 17.23 14.64
C LEU A 360 -8.47 15.82 14.08
N ALA A 361 -7.62 14.97 14.62
CA ALA A 361 -7.56 13.56 14.33
C ALA A 361 -8.07 12.74 15.52
N VAL A 362 -8.76 11.64 15.22
CA VAL A 362 -9.31 10.70 16.20
C VAL A 362 -9.00 9.27 15.79
N ALA A 363 -8.76 8.39 16.76
CA ALA A 363 -8.50 6.97 16.50
C ALA A 363 -8.96 6.08 17.65
N ASP A 364 -9.23 4.81 17.32
CA ASP A 364 -9.46 3.74 18.30
C ASP A 364 -8.15 3.40 19.02
N TYR A 365 -8.19 3.28 20.34
CA TYR A 365 -7.13 2.69 21.17
C TYR A 365 -7.62 1.36 21.71
N ARG A 366 -7.20 0.24 21.08
CA ARG A 366 -7.85 -1.08 21.23
C ARG A 366 -7.21 -1.96 22.29
N HIS A 367 -7.58 -1.79 23.56
CA HIS A 367 -7.10 -2.66 24.64
C HIS A 367 -7.41 -4.14 24.39
N CYS A 368 -8.58 -4.47 23.84
CA CYS A 368 -8.96 -5.83 23.48
C CYS A 368 -8.26 -6.37 22.22
N ARG A 369 -7.57 -5.53 21.44
CA ARG A 369 -6.91 -5.84 20.15
C ARG A 369 -7.84 -6.30 19.02
N TYR A 370 -9.14 -6.27 19.22
CA TYR A 370 -10.18 -6.68 18.26
C TYR A 370 -11.16 -5.52 18.03
N ASP A 371 -12.15 -5.75 17.18
CA ASP A 371 -13.21 -4.78 16.90
C ASP A 371 -14.17 -4.63 18.11
N ILE A 372 -15.03 -3.59 18.02
CA ILE A 372 -16.10 -3.35 19.02
C ILE A 372 -16.88 -4.63 19.31
N GLY A 373 -17.22 -4.81 20.57
CA GLY A 373 -17.92 -5.97 21.10
C GLY A 373 -17.02 -7.06 21.66
N ASN A 374 -15.70 -6.87 21.64
CA ASN A 374 -14.73 -7.83 22.17
C ASN A 374 -14.04 -7.34 23.46
N GLY A 375 -14.36 -6.15 23.95
CA GLY A 375 -13.79 -5.60 25.17
C GLY A 375 -13.53 -4.10 25.08
N ARG A 376 -12.65 -3.59 25.94
CA ARG A 376 -12.35 -2.17 26.07
C ARG A 376 -11.69 -1.61 24.80
N ILE A 377 -12.29 -0.54 24.29
CA ILE A 377 -11.73 0.35 23.27
C ILE A 377 -12.01 1.77 23.72
N ASP A 378 -11.00 2.62 23.66
CA ASP A 378 -11.10 4.05 23.96
C ASP A 378 -10.99 4.85 22.66
N LEU A 379 -11.52 6.07 22.62
CA LEU A 379 -11.28 7.02 21.53
C LEU A 379 -10.29 8.08 22.01
N HIS A 380 -9.19 8.20 21.28
CA HIS A 380 -8.16 9.20 21.52
C HIS A 380 -8.16 10.27 20.43
N GLY A 381 -7.85 11.50 20.82
CA GLY A 381 -7.74 12.65 19.94
C GLY A 381 -6.33 13.24 19.91
N ARG A 382 -6.04 13.95 18.83
CA ARG A 382 -4.83 14.77 18.68
C ARG A 382 -5.12 15.97 17.81
N ILE A 383 -4.57 17.14 18.12
CA ILE A 383 -4.84 18.39 17.42
C ILE A 383 -3.55 19.02 16.91
N SER A 384 -3.60 19.51 15.67
CA SER A 384 -2.60 20.39 15.09
C SER A 384 -3.20 21.79 14.84
N LYS A 385 -2.47 22.85 15.18
CA LYS A 385 -2.87 24.24 15.01
C LYS A 385 -2.08 24.99 13.91
N ASP A 386 -1.26 24.26 13.16
CA ASP A 386 -0.32 24.79 12.18
C ASP A 386 -0.27 24.00 10.88
N ASN A 387 -1.42 23.50 10.43
CA ASN A 387 -1.58 22.67 9.21
C ASN A 387 -0.72 21.39 9.25
N GLY A 388 -0.69 20.71 10.40
CA GLY A 388 -0.02 19.42 10.54
C GLY A 388 1.50 19.46 10.67
N LYS A 389 2.12 20.66 10.75
CA LYS A 389 3.57 20.77 10.96
C LYS A 389 3.99 20.30 12.34
N THR A 390 3.15 20.60 13.34
CA THR A 390 3.29 20.06 14.70
C THR A 390 1.95 19.55 15.20
N TRP A 391 2.02 18.59 16.12
CA TRP A 391 0.87 17.98 16.75
C TRP A 391 1.00 18.04 18.27
N GLY A 392 -0.08 18.42 18.96
CA GLY A 392 -0.16 18.40 20.42
C GLY A 392 -0.05 16.97 20.98
N ASP A 393 -0.20 16.82 22.28
CA ASP A 393 -0.23 15.51 22.93
C ASP A 393 -1.49 14.74 22.56
N ILE A 394 -1.40 13.40 22.63
CA ILE A 394 -2.55 12.52 22.52
C ILE A 394 -3.39 12.68 23.80
N PHE A 395 -4.69 12.88 23.64
CA PHE A 395 -5.63 12.97 24.77
C PHE A 395 -6.77 11.98 24.60
N THR A 396 -7.36 11.58 25.73
CA THR A 396 -8.52 10.69 25.73
C THR A 396 -9.79 11.50 25.53
N ILE A 397 -10.60 11.16 24.53
CA ILE A 397 -11.93 11.71 24.30
C ILE A 397 -12.95 10.99 25.18
N ILE A 398 -12.92 9.65 25.13
CA ILE A 398 -13.80 8.79 25.94
C ILE A 398 -13.15 7.43 26.17
N GLU A 399 -13.33 6.88 27.34
CA GLU A 399 -12.85 5.56 27.75
C GLU A 399 -13.97 4.52 27.77
N GLY A 400 -13.69 3.35 27.23
CA GLY A 400 -14.46 2.15 27.49
C GLY A 400 -14.07 1.51 28.82
N ASP A 401 -14.99 0.88 29.53
CA ASP A 401 -14.70 0.18 30.79
C ASP A 401 -14.47 -1.33 30.59
N GLY A 402 -14.76 -1.87 29.42
CA GLY A 402 -14.60 -3.28 29.08
C GLY A 402 -15.54 -4.24 29.81
N LYS A 403 -16.51 -3.72 30.55
CA LYS A 403 -17.35 -4.53 31.47
C LYS A 403 -18.66 -4.93 30.81
N LEU A 404 -19.04 -6.18 31.05
CA LEU A 404 -20.36 -6.71 30.76
C LEU A 404 -21.23 -6.63 31.99
N VAL A 405 -22.31 -5.86 31.96
CA VAL A 405 -23.22 -5.68 33.08
C VAL A 405 -24.28 -6.78 33.06
N ASN A 406 -24.35 -7.58 34.16
CA ASN A 406 -25.36 -8.61 34.35
C ASN A 406 -25.54 -9.62 33.21
N ASN A 407 -24.47 -9.89 32.45
CA ASN A 407 -24.51 -10.71 31.25
C ASN A 407 -25.49 -10.20 30.16
N ASP A 408 -25.90 -8.93 30.24
CA ASP A 408 -26.71 -8.25 29.23
C ASP A 408 -25.83 -7.34 28.38
N ARG A 409 -25.62 -7.73 27.16
CA ARG A 409 -24.77 -6.96 26.22
C ARG A 409 -25.36 -5.60 25.90
N ASN A 410 -26.67 -5.42 25.90
CA ASN A 410 -27.32 -4.11 25.70
C ASN A 410 -27.09 -3.19 26.90
N ALA A 411 -27.00 -3.71 28.13
CA ALA A 411 -26.72 -2.91 29.33
C ALA A 411 -25.24 -2.48 29.42
N SER A 412 -24.35 -3.04 28.60
CA SER A 412 -22.91 -2.75 28.62
C SER A 412 -22.53 -1.68 27.57
N LEU A 413 -23.30 -0.59 27.52
CA LEU A 413 -23.16 0.49 26.53
C LEU A 413 -21.80 1.21 26.61
N THR A 414 -21.18 1.19 27.77
CA THR A 414 -19.87 1.83 28.06
C THR A 414 -18.69 0.89 27.90
N ALA A 415 -18.89 -0.35 27.46
CA ALA A 415 -17.81 -1.34 27.38
C ALA A 415 -16.68 -0.93 26.41
N GLY A 416 -17.03 -0.28 25.30
CA GLY A 416 -16.06 0.23 24.35
C GLY A 416 -16.69 1.28 23.42
N TYR A 417 -15.85 2.12 22.85
CA TYR A 417 -16.20 3.13 21.83
C TYR A 417 -15.19 3.04 20.69
N GLY A 418 -15.66 2.95 19.44
CA GLY A 418 -14.77 2.80 18.29
C GLY A 418 -15.44 3.15 16.97
N ASP A 419 -14.67 3.01 15.88
CA ASP A 419 -15.07 3.37 14.53
C ASP A 419 -15.56 4.84 14.44
N PRO A 420 -14.75 5.85 14.84
CA PRO A 420 -15.16 7.24 14.88
C PRO A 420 -15.44 7.76 13.47
N CYS A 421 -16.54 8.52 13.35
CA CYS A 421 -16.92 9.26 12.16
C CYS A 421 -17.18 10.70 12.56
N ILE A 422 -16.42 11.69 12.04
CA ILE A 422 -16.41 13.05 12.56
C ILE A 422 -16.69 14.10 11.48
N VAL A 423 -17.23 15.25 11.92
CA VAL A 423 -17.34 16.46 11.12
C VAL A 423 -17.18 17.69 12.02
N ALA A 424 -16.43 18.68 11.54
CA ALA A 424 -16.43 20.02 12.10
C ALA A 424 -17.38 20.91 11.30
N ASP A 425 -18.19 21.71 12.00
CA ASP A 425 -19.05 22.67 11.37
C ASP A 425 -18.23 23.77 10.68
N ARG A 426 -18.59 24.10 9.44
CA ARG A 426 -17.90 25.11 8.65
C ARG A 426 -18.13 26.55 9.14
N GLU A 427 -19.12 26.79 9.98
CA GLU A 427 -19.51 28.14 10.42
C GLU A 427 -19.30 28.37 11.92
N SER A 428 -18.95 27.32 12.68
CA SER A 428 -18.67 27.38 14.11
C SER A 428 -17.59 26.42 14.56
N ASN A 429 -17.15 26.54 15.82
CA ASN A 429 -16.19 25.60 16.42
C ASN A 429 -16.81 24.27 16.85
N ARG A 430 -18.04 24.02 16.46
CA ARG A 430 -18.76 22.80 16.80
C ARG A 430 -18.23 21.61 16.02
N VAL A 431 -18.03 20.48 16.71
CA VAL A 431 -17.65 19.20 16.12
C VAL A 431 -18.63 18.14 16.56
N LEU A 432 -19.04 17.31 15.62
CA LEU A 432 -19.87 16.12 15.87
C LEU A 432 -19.02 14.86 15.64
N MET A 433 -19.17 13.90 16.53
CA MET A 433 -18.66 12.55 16.36
C MET A 433 -19.78 11.53 16.55
N LEU A 434 -19.90 10.60 15.60
CA LEU A 434 -20.63 9.34 15.76
C LEU A 434 -19.63 8.22 15.94
N CYS A 435 -19.95 7.25 16.81
CA CYS A 435 -19.12 6.06 16.99
C CYS A 435 -19.97 4.83 17.33
N VAL A 436 -19.46 3.65 17.04
CA VAL A 436 -20.05 2.40 17.55
C VAL A 436 -19.68 2.25 19.01
N CYS A 437 -20.58 1.72 19.83
CA CYS A 437 -20.29 1.52 21.26
C CYS A 437 -20.90 0.24 21.81
N GLY A 438 -20.47 -0.11 23.03
CA GLY A 438 -21.02 -1.23 23.80
C GLY A 438 -20.26 -2.53 23.64
N TYR A 439 -20.91 -3.63 24.04
CA TYR A 439 -20.35 -4.99 24.06
C TYR A 439 -21.03 -5.94 23.06
N GLN A 440 -21.65 -5.42 22.02
CA GLN A 440 -22.27 -6.24 20.98
C GLN A 440 -21.52 -6.07 19.66
N THR A 441 -21.06 -7.20 19.10
CA THR A 441 -20.36 -7.19 17.82
C THR A 441 -21.31 -7.00 16.65
N PHE A 442 -20.85 -6.40 15.57
CA PHE A 442 -21.62 -6.25 14.34
C PHE A 442 -22.17 -7.59 13.80
N PHE A 443 -21.37 -8.66 13.83
CA PHE A 443 -21.75 -9.95 13.25
C PHE A 443 -22.77 -10.73 14.09
N TYR A 444 -22.80 -10.53 15.39
CA TYR A 444 -23.71 -11.23 16.31
C TYR A 444 -24.92 -10.38 16.73
N SER A 445 -25.00 -9.14 16.23
CA SER A 445 -26.14 -8.27 16.48
C SER A 445 -27.41 -8.80 15.82
N THR A 446 -28.53 -8.51 16.46
CA THR A 446 -29.90 -8.70 15.98
C THR A 446 -30.72 -7.44 16.25
N ARG A 447 -31.93 -7.33 15.72
CA ARG A 447 -32.80 -6.18 16.04
C ARG A 447 -33.11 -6.08 17.55
N ASP A 448 -33.28 -7.23 18.22
CA ASP A 448 -33.57 -7.26 19.67
C ASP A 448 -32.33 -6.96 20.52
N VAL A 449 -31.13 -7.29 20.01
CA VAL A 449 -29.85 -7.06 20.68
C VAL A 449 -28.89 -6.37 19.69
N PRO A 450 -29.14 -5.06 19.41
CA PRO A 450 -28.36 -4.35 18.40
C PRO A 450 -26.96 -3.97 18.90
N ASN A 451 -26.01 -3.82 17.99
CA ASN A 451 -24.85 -2.99 18.29
C ASN A 451 -25.28 -1.53 18.36
N GLN A 452 -24.62 -0.75 19.18
CA GLN A 452 -25.07 0.58 19.58
C GLN A 452 -24.32 1.69 18.86
N VAL A 453 -24.97 2.85 18.68
CA VAL A 453 -24.37 4.06 18.15
C VAL A 453 -24.47 5.16 19.19
N ALA A 454 -23.31 5.75 19.50
CA ALA A 454 -23.22 6.93 20.36
C ALA A 454 -22.90 8.19 19.55
N ARG A 455 -23.40 9.31 20.03
CA ARG A 455 -23.13 10.66 19.53
C ARG A 455 -22.43 11.47 20.62
N LEU A 456 -21.41 12.23 20.23
CA LEU A 456 -20.70 13.19 21.08
C LEU A 456 -20.57 14.52 20.36
N TYR A 457 -20.59 15.62 21.11
CA TYR A 457 -20.34 16.97 20.62
C TYR A 457 -19.14 17.58 21.31
N SER A 458 -18.43 18.43 20.56
CA SER A 458 -17.49 19.41 21.07
C SER A 458 -17.94 20.79 20.63
N GLU A 459 -17.84 21.80 21.49
CA GLU A 459 -18.16 23.20 21.17
C GLU A 459 -16.88 24.07 21.01
N ASP A 460 -15.70 23.46 21.15
CA ASP A 460 -14.40 24.14 21.19
C ASP A 460 -13.36 23.55 20.21
N GLY A 461 -13.83 23.05 19.07
CA GLY A 461 -12.95 22.53 18.02
C GLY A 461 -12.33 21.17 18.34
N GLY A 462 -12.95 20.37 19.22
CA GLY A 462 -12.51 19.02 19.55
C GLY A 462 -11.63 18.92 20.78
N VAL A 463 -11.46 19.99 21.56
CA VAL A 463 -10.65 20.00 22.79
C VAL A 463 -11.37 19.33 23.94
N THR A 464 -12.66 19.68 24.15
CA THR A 464 -13.50 19.05 25.14
C THR A 464 -14.75 18.44 24.51
N TRP A 465 -15.31 17.40 25.13
CA TRP A 465 -16.40 16.62 24.57
C TRP A 465 -17.55 16.41 25.56
N SER A 466 -18.75 16.37 25.03
CA SER A 466 -19.95 16.01 25.78
C SER A 466 -19.89 14.56 26.27
N LYS A 467 -20.79 14.22 27.21
CA LYS A 467 -21.06 12.81 27.48
C LYS A 467 -21.67 12.14 26.23
N PRO A 468 -21.44 10.84 26.03
CA PRO A 468 -22.04 10.09 24.94
C PRO A 468 -23.56 10.00 25.10
N GLU A 469 -24.27 10.22 24.02
CA GLU A 469 -25.70 9.99 23.91
C GLU A 469 -25.98 8.82 22.98
N ILE A 470 -26.74 7.83 23.43
CA ILE A 470 -27.11 6.66 22.63
C ILE A 470 -28.26 7.03 21.70
N ILE A 471 -28.04 6.94 20.40
CA ILE A 471 -29.00 7.32 19.36
C ILE A 471 -29.35 6.15 18.41
N THR A 472 -29.11 4.93 18.85
CA THR A 472 -29.26 3.68 18.07
C THR A 472 -30.60 3.56 17.36
N GLU A 473 -31.69 3.91 18.04
CA GLU A 473 -33.04 3.76 17.48
C GLU A 473 -33.33 4.68 16.29
N GLN A 474 -32.59 5.80 16.15
CA GLN A 474 -32.73 6.64 14.97
C GLN A 474 -32.32 5.92 13.68
N PHE A 475 -31.47 4.91 13.79
CA PHE A 475 -30.96 4.14 12.65
C PHE A 475 -31.66 2.79 12.44
N TYR A 476 -32.20 2.19 13.49
CA TYR A 476 -32.87 0.87 13.38
C TYR A 476 -34.37 1.00 13.11
N THR A 477 -35.07 1.84 13.84
CA THR A 477 -36.54 1.99 13.75
C THR A 477 -37.06 2.27 12.32
N PRO A 478 -36.38 3.06 11.47
CA PRO A 478 -36.85 3.29 10.09
C PRO A 478 -36.97 2.02 9.24
N PHE A 479 -36.24 0.96 9.63
CA PHE A 479 -36.22 -0.31 8.87
C PHE A 479 -37.15 -1.38 9.44
N ASP A 480 -37.80 -1.18 10.60
CA ASP A 480 -38.58 -2.22 11.26
C ASP A 480 -39.70 -2.81 10.38
N ASN A 481 -40.26 -2.00 9.47
CA ASN A 481 -41.34 -2.42 8.56
C ASN A 481 -40.94 -2.31 7.08
N SER A 482 -39.64 -2.19 6.77
CA SER A 482 -39.14 -2.10 5.41
C SER A 482 -38.90 -3.47 4.77
N MET A 483 -38.73 -3.53 3.45
CA MET A 483 -38.45 -4.77 2.73
C MET A 483 -37.12 -5.40 3.13
N VAL A 484 -36.12 -4.60 3.49
CA VAL A 484 -34.79 -5.09 3.96
C VAL A 484 -34.78 -5.37 5.45
N GLY A 485 -35.74 -4.84 6.20
CA GLY A 485 -35.82 -4.91 7.65
C GLY A 485 -36.64 -6.06 8.23
N PRO A 486 -36.61 -6.17 9.55
CA PRO A 486 -35.77 -5.40 10.48
C PRO A 486 -34.29 -5.71 10.27
N ILE A 487 -33.45 -4.68 10.22
CA ILE A 487 -31.99 -4.87 10.06
C ILE A 487 -31.39 -5.50 11.32
N ARG A 488 -30.39 -6.38 11.12
CA ARG A 488 -29.72 -7.09 12.23
C ARG A 488 -28.65 -6.27 12.91
N SER A 489 -27.88 -5.53 12.12
CA SER A 489 -26.77 -4.71 12.61
C SER A 489 -26.51 -3.55 11.66
N MET A 490 -25.89 -2.49 12.18
CA MET A 490 -25.43 -1.38 11.37
C MET A 490 -24.27 -0.65 12.06
N PHE A 491 -23.50 0.11 11.29
CA PHE A 491 -22.66 1.19 11.80
C PHE A 491 -22.45 2.26 10.75
N ILE A 492 -22.07 3.46 11.21
CA ILE A 492 -21.69 4.56 10.33
C ILE A 492 -20.25 4.33 9.86
N GLY A 493 -20.00 4.46 8.57
CA GLY A 493 -18.68 4.28 8.00
C GLY A 493 -17.68 5.25 8.63
N SER A 494 -16.66 4.70 9.31
CA SER A 494 -15.63 5.46 10.03
C SER A 494 -14.91 6.49 9.18
N GLY A 495 -14.36 7.53 9.78
CA GLY A 495 -13.59 8.58 9.13
C GLY A 495 -14.38 9.91 9.08
N ARG A 496 -15.02 10.23 7.98
CA ARG A 496 -15.61 11.54 7.76
C ARG A 496 -17.14 11.48 7.60
N ILE A 497 -17.86 12.32 8.36
CA ILE A 497 -19.21 12.78 8.03
C ILE A 497 -19.03 13.97 7.07
N PHE A 498 -19.77 13.99 5.98
CA PHE A 498 -19.69 15.04 5.00
C PHE A 498 -20.71 16.15 5.33
N GLN A 499 -20.29 17.43 5.30
CA GLN A 499 -21.18 18.57 5.39
C GLN A 499 -21.42 19.17 4.00
N SER A 500 -22.68 19.25 3.56
CA SER A 500 -23.04 19.77 2.25
C SER A 500 -22.45 21.16 1.97
N ARG A 501 -22.02 21.35 0.74
CA ARG A 501 -21.53 22.62 0.24
C ARG A 501 -22.67 23.54 -0.25
N LEU A 502 -23.74 22.93 -0.70
CA LEU A 502 -24.82 23.59 -1.44
C LEU A 502 -26.13 23.66 -0.66
N THR A 503 -26.44 22.62 0.11
CA THR A 503 -27.76 22.53 0.79
C THR A 503 -27.65 22.97 2.24
N LYS A 504 -28.30 24.09 2.58
CA LYS A 504 -28.46 24.57 3.95
C LYS A 504 -29.94 24.55 4.31
N VAL A 505 -30.29 23.92 5.44
CA VAL A 505 -31.69 23.85 5.96
C VAL A 505 -31.66 24.38 7.37
N GLY A 506 -32.47 25.43 7.59
CA GLY A 506 -32.44 26.17 8.85
C GLY A 506 -31.05 26.77 9.13
N ASP A 507 -30.51 26.51 10.29
CA ASP A 507 -29.23 27.08 10.73
C ASP A 507 -28.01 26.35 10.23
N TYR A 508 -28.14 25.10 9.73
CA TYR A 508 -27.00 24.23 9.39
C TYR A 508 -26.98 23.80 7.93
N TYR A 509 -25.77 23.66 7.38
CA TYR A 509 -25.58 22.89 6.16
C TYR A 509 -25.82 21.41 6.47
N ARG A 510 -26.60 20.75 5.59
CA ARG A 510 -26.99 19.36 5.76
C ARG A 510 -25.73 18.44 5.90
N LEU A 511 -25.80 17.55 6.89
CA LEU A 511 -24.80 16.50 7.06
C LEU A 511 -25.22 15.23 6.32
N TYR A 512 -24.26 14.52 5.78
CA TYR A 512 -24.43 13.19 5.20
C TYR A 512 -23.41 12.22 5.80
N ALA A 513 -23.85 11.03 6.17
CA ALA A 513 -23.00 9.94 6.61
C ALA A 513 -23.39 8.64 5.90
N ALA A 514 -22.40 7.84 5.56
CA ALA A 514 -22.65 6.55 4.94
C ALA A 514 -22.80 5.47 6.00
N MET A 515 -23.74 4.55 5.81
CA MET A 515 -24.10 3.49 6.74
C MET A 515 -23.98 2.12 6.11
N LEU A 516 -23.26 1.22 6.77
CA LEU A 516 -23.32 -0.21 6.49
C LEU A 516 -24.42 -0.84 7.33
N ALA A 517 -25.24 -1.71 6.74
CA ALA A 517 -26.24 -2.50 7.45
C ALA A 517 -26.19 -3.96 7.04
N ARG A 518 -26.64 -4.85 7.91
CA ARG A 518 -27.01 -6.22 7.60
C ARG A 518 -28.53 -6.30 7.61
N ASP A 519 -29.09 -6.68 6.47
CA ASP A 519 -30.53 -6.85 6.33
C ASP A 519 -31.08 -8.03 7.16
N LYS A 520 -32.41 -8.27 7.09
CA LYS A 520 -33.08 -9.36 7.78
C LYS A 520 -32.50 -10.75 7.44
N ASP A 521 -31.91 -10.91 6.27
CA ASP A 521 -31.32 -12.16 5.78
C ASP A 521 -29.81 -12.24 6.09
N GLY A 522 -29.21 -11.15 6.57
CA GLY A 522 -27.78 -11.02 6.91
C GLY A 522 -26.93 -10.54 5.75
N THR A 523 -27.52 -10.09 4.65
CA THR A 523 -26.83 -9.52 3.50
C THR A 523 -26.32 -8.13 3.84
N PHE A 524 -25.10 -7.82 3.42
CA PHE A 524 -24.51 -6.50 3.57
C PHE A 524 -25.08 -5.55 2.53
N CYS A 525 -25.59 -4.42 2.97
CA CYS A 525 -26.14 -3.37 2.15
C CYS A 525 -25.76 -2.00 2.70
N ASN A 526 -25.66 -1.01 1.84
CA ASN A 526 -25.28 0.35 2.25
C ASN A 526 -26.42 1.35 2.05
N PHE A 527 -26.48 2.30 2.97
CA PHE A 527 -27.39 3.43 2.94
C PHE A 527 -26.60 4.73 3.16
N VAL A 528 -27.23 5.87 2.88
CA VAL A 528 -26.77 7.19 3.31
C VAL A 528 -27.82 7.74 4.25
N VAL A 529 -27.36 8.33 5.34
CA VAL A 529 -28.20 9.07 6.29
C VAL A 529 -27.88 10.56 6.23
N TYR A 530 -28.84 11.40 6.54
CA TYR A 530 -28.66 12.85 6.55
C TYR A 530 -29.26 13.48 7.81
N SER A 531 -28.73 14.65 8.15
CA SER A 531 -29.20 15.48 9.26
C SER A 531 -29.22 16.95 8.88
N ASP A 532 -30.29 17.66 9.21
CA ASP A 532 -30.48 19.10 8.97
C ASP A 532 -30.29 19.97 10.24
N ASP A 533 -30.00 19.32 11.38
CA ASP A 533 -29.85 19.96 12.70
C ASP A 533 -28.52 19.61 13.37
N PHE A 534 -27.48 19.46 12.54
CA PHE A 534 -26.11 19.11 12.95
C PHE A 534 -26.05 17.83 13.79
N GLY A 535 -26.71 16.77 13.34
CA GLY A 535 -26.67 15.43 13.93
C GLY A 535 -27.65 15.22 15.08
N GLY A 536 -28.57 16.14 15.37
CA GLY A 536 -29.62 15.95 16.35
C GLY A 536 -30.58 14.85 15.96
N LYS A 537 -31.09 14.92 14.73
CA LYS A 537 -31.94 13.91 14.10
C LYS A 537 -31.33 13.40 12.81
N TRP A 538 -31.36 12.09 12.63
CA TRP A 538 -30.93 11.44 11.42
C TRP A 538 -32.09 10.82 10.65
N ASN A 539 -32.07 10.95 9.33
CA ASN A 539 -33.05 10.40 8.41
C ASN A 539 -32.33 9.58 7.34
N ILE A 540 -33.02 8.61 6.73
CA ILE A 540 -32.47 7.83 5.62
C ILE A 540 -32.64 8.62 4.31
N LEU A 541 -31.58 8.74 3.51
CA LEU A 541 -31.63 9.35 2.19
C LEU A 541 -32.15 8.34 1.16
N GLY A 542 -33.33 8.59 0.61
CA GLY A 542 -34.03 7.69 -0.29
C GLY A 542 -34.85 6.62 0.44
N SER A 543 -34.96 5.43 -0.17
CA SER A 543 -35.83 4.37 0.34
C SER A 543 -35.16 3.53 1.42
N THR A 544 -35.95 3.07 2.41
CA THR A 544 -35.56 2.02 3.35
C THR A 544 -35.78 0.62 2.81
N ASP A 545 -36.44 0.47 1.66
CA ASP A 545 -36.76 -0.83 1.06
C ASP A 545 -35.65 -1.38 0.15
N LYS A 546 -34.75 -0.49 -0.31
CA LYS A 546 -33.61 -0.83 -1.14
C LYS A 546 -32.42 0.05 -0.77
N GLY A 547 -31.29 -0.58 -0.43
CA GLY A 547 -30.06 0.16 -0.14
C GLY A 547 -29.53 0.91 -1.37
N ALA A 548 -28.78 1.97 -1.15
CA ALA A 548 -28.00 2.65 -2.18
C ALA A 548 -27.06 1.69 -2.90
N VAL A 549 -26.45 0.75 -2.15
CA VAL A 549 -25.74 -0.44 -2.66
C VAL A 549 -26.36 -1.65 -1.98
N PRO A 550 -27.22 -2.41 -2.68
CA PRO A 550 -28.12 -3.35 -2.03
C PRO A 550 -27.47 -4.69 -1.64
N HIS A 551 -26.26 -4.99 -2.14
CA HIS A 551 -25.54 -6.23 -1.84
C HIS A 551 -24.05 -6.13 -2.16
N SER A 552 -23.28 -7.10 -1.67
CA SER A 552 -21.85 -7.29 -2.04
C SER A 552 -20.91 -6.13 -1.66
N ALA A 553 -21.37 -5.22 -0.80
CA ALA A 553 -20.64 -4.06 -0.37
C ALA A 553 -20.46 -4.04 1.14
N ASP A 554 -19.31 -3.58 1.58
CA ASP A 554 -18.90 -3.38 2.95
C ASP A 554 -18.85 -1.87 3.26
N GLU A 555 -17.97 -1.40 4.12
CA GLU A 555 -17.87 -0.04 4.64
C GLU A 555 -17.97 1.06 3.56
N PRO A 556 -18.97 1.93 3.64
CA PRO A 556 -19.19 2.97 2.65
C PRO A 556 -18.63 4.33 3.08
N LYS A 557 -18.47 5.22 2.10
CA LYS A 557 -18.22 6.67 2.23
C LYS A 557 -19.18 7.45 1.38
N THR A 558 -19.37 8.73 1.70
CA THR A 558 -20.24 9.60 0.92
C THR A 558 -19.61 10.97 0.69
N GLU A 559 -19.94 11.58 -0.45
CA GLU A 559 -19.46 12.90 -0.87
C GLU A 559 -20.50 13.58 -1.76
N GLU A 560 -20.46 14.91 -1.86
CA GLU A 560 -21.31 15.67 -2.75
C GLU A 560 -20.64 15.94 -4.09
N LEU A 561 -21.31 15.57 -5.16
CA LEU A 561 -20.89 15.85 -6.54
C LEU A 561 -21.06 17.34 -6.88
N PRO A 562 -20.41 17.83 -7.95
CA PRO A 562 -20.46 19.26 -8.32
C PRO A 562 -21.86 19.81 -8.57
N ASP A 563 -22.82 18.98 -8.95
CA ASP A 563 -24.22 19.35 -9.18
C ASP A 563 -25.11 19.25 -7.92
N GLY A 564 -24.53 18.92 -6.77
CA GLY A 564 -25.26 18.73 -5.51
C GLY A 564 -25.82 17.31 -5.30
N SER A 565 -25.67 16.40 -6.26
CA SER A 565 -26.02 14.99 -6.09
C SER A 565 -25.12 14.33 -5.05
N ILE A 566 -25.59 13.26 -4.43
CA ILE A 566 -24.82 12.55 -3.40
C ILE A 566 -24.25 11.24 -3.97
N LEU A 567 -22.93 11.15 -3.90
CA LEU A 567 -22.18 9.96 -4.24
C LEU A 567 -22.02 9.06 -3.01
N ILE A 568 -22.21 7.76 -3.19
CA ILE A 568 -21.73 6.74 -2.26
C ILE A 568 -20.59 5.94 -2.90
N SER A 569 -19.52 5.69 -2.13
CA SER A 569 -18.40 4.83 -2.48
C SER A 569 -18.31 3.69 -1.48
N SER A 570 -18.51 2.46 -1.91
CA SER A 570 -18.60 1.29 -1.05
C SER A 570 -17.43 0.33 -1.22
N ARG A 571 -16.87 -0.13 -0.12
CA ARG A 571 -15.82 -1.14 -0.08
C ARG A 571 -16.31 -2.45 -0.70
N CYS A 572 -15.50 -3.03 -1.60
CA CYS A 572 -15.72 -4.37 -2.12
C CYS A 572 -14.39 -5.03 -2.50
N GLY A 573 -14.43 -6.32 -2.80
CA GLY A 573 -13.24 -7.04 -3.28
C GLY A 573 -12.80 -6.55 -4.67
N GLY A 574 -11.54 -6.22 -4.81
CA GLY A 574 -10.91 -5.84 -6.08
C GLY A 574 -11.17 -4.41 -6.57
N GLY A 575 -11.94 -3.60 -5.82
CA GLY A 575 -12.27 -2.24 -6.24
C GLY A 575 -13.27 -1.54 -5.33
N ARG A 576 -14.19 -0.80 -5.93
CA ARG A 576 -15.28 -0.07 -5.24
C ARG A 576 -16.60 -0.25 -5.97
N TYR A 577 -17.73 -0.15 -5.23
CA TYR A 577 -19.03 0.14 -5.83
C TYR A 577 -19.36 1.61 -5.64
N TYR A 578 -19.91 2.23 -6.68
CA TYR A 578 -20.42 3.59 -6.67
C TYR A 578 -21.92 3.61 -6.97
N ASN A 579 -22.65 4.53 -6.34
CA ASN A 579 -24.00 4.91 -6.73
C ASN A 579 -24.19 6.41 -6.50
N ILE A 580 -25.18 7.02 -7.16
CA ILE A 580 -25.45 8.45 -7.12
C ILE A 580 -26.93 8.67 -6.82
N PHE A 581 -27.19 9.48 -5.80
CA PHE A 581 -28.53 9.97 -5.47
C PHE A 581 -28.80 11.30 -6.18
N ARG A 582 -29.87 11.36 -6.95
CA ARG A 582 -30.34 12.56 -7.63
C ARG A 582 -31.51 13.13 -6.89
N PHE A 583 -31.44 14.43 -6.55
CA PHE A 583 -32.55 15.13 -5.91
C PHE A 583 -33.58 15.55 -6.93
N ASP A 584 -34.85 15.31 -6.60
CA ASP A 584 -35.99 16.00 -7.19
C ASP A 584 -36.22 17.32 -6.46
N ASN A 585 -36.02 17.31 -5.13
CA ASN A 585 -36.02 18.50 -4.28
C ASN A 585 -34.93 18.37 -3.21
N PRO A 586 -33.81 19.13 -3.33
CA PRO A 586 -32.72 19.05 -2.35
C PRO A 586 -33.12 19.58 -0.95
N GLU A 587 -34.05 20.51 -0.83
CA GLU A 587 -34.46 21.04 0.48
C GLU A 587 -35.18 19.98 1.32
N THR A 588 -36.06 19.20 0.70
CA THR A 588 -36.80 18.12 1.37
C THR A 588 -36.09 16.78 1.35
N ALA A 589 -34.93 16.69 0.69
CA ALA A 589 -34.17 15.44 0.45
C ALA A 589 -34.95 14.39 -0.37
N GLU A 590 -35.93 14.79 -1.15
CA GLU A 590 -36.65 13.93 -2.07
C GLU A 590 -35.80 13.65 -3.32
N GLY A 591 -35.85 12.42 -3.78
CA GLY A 591 -35.06 11.96 -4.94
C GLY A 591 -34.89 10.45 -4.97
N SER A 592 -33.97 9.98 -5.78
CA SER A 592 -33.76 8.54 -5.96
C SER A 592 -32.30 8.17 -6.22
N TRP A 593 -31.93 6.95 -5.83
CA TRP A 593 -30.67 6.32 -6.16
C TRP A 593 -30.70 5.77 -7.60
N GLY A 594 -29.58 5.89 -8.31
CA GLY A 594 -29.34 5.20 -9.57
C GLY A 594 -29.09 3.70 -9.38
N GLU A 595 -28.58 3.05 -10.42
CA GLU A 595 -28.10 1.67 -10.34
C GLU A 595 -26.62 1.65 -9.97
N MET A 596 -26.25 0.81 -8.98
CA MET A 596 -24.85 0.70 -8.53
C MET A 596 -23.93 0.25 -9.66
N ALA A 597 -22.72 0.78 -9.71
CA ALA A 597 -21.71 0.45 -10.68
C ALA A 597 -20.40 0.01 -10.02
N TYR A 598 -19.77 -1.03 -10.55
CA TYR A 598 -18.47 -1.51 -10.10
C TYR A 598 -17.34 -0.73 -10.77
N SER A 599 -16.33 -0.36 -9.98
CA SER A 599 -15.07 0.25 -10.40
C SER A 599 -13.91 -0.68 -10.07
N GLY A 600 -13.10 -1.01 -11.06
CA GLY A 600 -11.96 -1.91 -10.90
C GLY A 600 -11.14 -2.02 -12.19
N ALA A 601 -10.20 -2.94 -12.25
CA ALA A 601 -9.27 -3.10 -13.37
C ALA A 601 -9.96 -3.27 -14.75
N LYS A 602 -11.14 -3.90 -14.79
CA LYS A 602 -11.83 -4.22 -16.06
C LYS A 602 -12.38 -2.98 -16.78
N ASN A 603 -12.63 -1.89 -16.08
CA ASN A 603 -13.15 -0.65 -16.65
C ASN A 603 -12.22 0.54 -16.44
N ASN A 604 -10.93 0.25 -16.22
CA ASN A 604 -9.91 1.28 -15.91
C ASN A 604 -10.36 2.16 -14.72
N GLY A 605 -10.93 1.52 -13.71
CA GLY A 605 -11.45 2.13 -12.51
C GLY A 605 -10.53 1.96 -11.31
N VAL A 606 -11.03 2.35 -10.15
CA VAL A 606 -10.34 2.18 -8.86
C VAL A 606 -10.12 0.69 -8.58
N THR A 607 -8.86 0.30 -8.54
CA THR A 607 -8.47 -1.12 -8.41
C THR A 607 -7.82 -1.38 -7.06
N ALA A 608 -8.25 -2.44 -6.41
CA ALA A 608 -7.68 -2.96 -5.17
C ALA A 608 -7.22 -4.41 -5.42
N LEU A 609 -5.91 -4.63 -5.54
CA LEU A 609 -5.37 -5.96 -5.88
C LEU A 609 -5.57 -6.95 -4.72
N ASN A 610 -6.45 -7.95 -4.94
CA ASN A 610 -6.72 -9.01 -3.95
C ASN A 610 -6.95 -8.50 -2.52
N ASN A 611 -7.55 -7.31 -2.39
CA ASN A 611 -7.90 -6.77 -1.10
C ASN A 611 -9.30 -6.18 -1.09
N SER A 612 -9.80 -5.96 0.12
CA SER A 612 -11.02 -5.21 0.40
C SER A 612 -10.73 -4.39 1.66
N CYS A 613 -10.74 -3.06 1.54
CA CYS A 613 -10.41 -2.17 2.65
C CYS A 613 -11.20 -0.86 2.58
N ASN A 614 -11.37 -0.22 3.73
CA ASN A 614 -11.95 1.11 3.81
C ASN A 614 -11.01 2.15 3.16
N GLY A 615 -11.57 3.25 2.69
CA GLY A 615 -10.87 4.38 2.11
C GLY A 615 -11.83 5.56 1.93
N GLU A 616 -11.31 6.75 1.77
CA GLU A 616 -12.07 7.99 1.68
C GLU A 616 -12.31 8.42 0.24
N VAL A 617 -13.44 9.05 -0.03
CA VAL A 617 -13.74 9.74 -1.29
C VAL A 617 -13.87 11.24 -1.05
N MET A 618 -13.34 12.07 -1.95
CA MET A 618 -13.39 13.53 -1.85
C MET A 618 -13.48 14.14 -3.25
N ILE A 619 -14.25 15.20 -3.40
CA ILE A 619 -14.37 15.99 -4.63
C ILE A 619 -13.83 17.39 -4.36
N LEU A 620 -12.87 17.83 -5.17
CA LEU A 620 -12.20 19.12 -5.02
C LEU A 620 -12.32 19.98 -6.28
N PRO A 621 -12.57 21.30 -6.15
CA PRO A 621 -12.41 22.23 -7.25
C PRO A 621 -10.92 22.44 -7.55
N VAL A 622 -10.56 22.34 -8.83
CA VAL A 622 -9.16 22.37 -9.26
C VAL A 622 -8.97 23.18 -10.53
N VAL A 623 -7.72 23.55 -10.77
CA VAL A 623 -7.25 24.10 -12.04
C VAL A 623 -6.39 23.02 -12.72
N ARG A 624 -6.71 22.70 -13.96
CA ARG A 624 -5.86 21.84 -14.79
C ARG A 624 -4.69 22.66 -15.34
N ASN A 625 -3.46 22.32 -14.92
CA ASN A 625 -2.29 23.19 -15.12
C ASN A 625 -1.90 23.37 -16.59
N LYS A 626 -2.15 22.39 -17.48
CA LYS A 626 -1.78 22.45 -18.90
C LYS A 626 -2.50 23.54 -19.71
N ASP A 627 -3.70 23.94 -19.29
CA ASP A 627 -4.56 24.88 -20.03
C ASP A 627 -5.29 25.89 -19.14
N GLY A 628 -5.10 25.84 -17.82
CA GLY A 628 -5.73 26.73 -16.87
C GLY A 628 -7.24 26.52 -16.69
N LYS A 629 -7.78 25.40 -17.18
CA LYS A 629 -9.21 25.11 -17.09
C LYS A 629 -9.61 24.79 -15.66
N LYS A 630 -10.68 25.45 -15.18
CA LYS A 630 -11.31 25.17 -13.89
C LYS A 630 -12.28 24.00 -14.03
N LEU A 631 -12.15 23.01 -13.15
CA LEU A 631 -12.97 21.80 -13.14
C LEU A 631 -12.94 21.16 -11.74
N TYR A 632 -13.42 19.94 -11.61
CA TYR A 632 -13.37 19.19 -10.37
C TYR A 632 -12.51 17.95 -10.49
N LEU A 633 -11.93 17.51 -9.38
CA LEU A 633 -11.18 16.27 -9.29
C LEU A 633 -11.77 15.40 -8.19
N ALA A 634 -12.12 14.18 -8.53
CA ALA A 634 -12.46 13.14 -7.58
C ALA A 634 -11.20 12.43 -7.08
N LEU A 635 -11.07 12.27 -5.78
CA LEU A 635 -10.03 11.49 -5.12
C LEU A 635 -10.65 10.28 -4.43
N GLN A 636 -9.99 9.11 -4.48
CA GLN A 636 -10.39 7.90 -3.75
C GLN A 636 -9.17 7.25 -3.15
N SER A 637 -9.08 7.18 -1.82
CA SER A 637 -8.00 6.47 -1.16
C SER A 637 -8.35 5.02 -0.88
N LEU A 638 -7.36 4.11 -0.97
CA LEU A 638 -7.43 2.70 -0.57
C LEU A 638 -6.04 2.05 -0.70
N PRO A 639 -5.84 0.82 -0.19
CA PRO A 639 -4.65 0.03 -0.52
C PRO A 639 -4.61 -0.33 -2.00
N LEU A 640 -3.51 0.00 -2.68
CA LEU A 640 -3.27 -0.28 -4.11
C LEU A 640 -2.64 -1.66 -4.32
N GLY A 641 -1.97 -2.20 -3.31
CA GLY A 641 -1.21 -3.44 -3.39
C GLY A 641 -2.06 -4.70 -3.13
N SER A 642 -1.43 -5.86 -3.26
CA SER A 642 -2.04 -7.13 -2.89
C SER A 642 -2.21 -7.23 -1.38
N GLY A 643 -3.40 -7.63 -0.94
CA GLY A 643 -3.76 -7.55 0.47
C GLY A 643 -3.88 -6.08 0.94
N ARG A 644 -3.74 -5.85 2.24
CA ARG A 644 -3.73 -4.50 2.81
C ARG A 644 -2.32 -3.93 2.77
N SER A 645 -1.92 -3.37 1.63
CA SER A 645 -0.59 -2.78 1.41
C SER A 645 -0.63 -1.64 0.41
N ASN A 646 0.38 -0.79 0.45
CA ASN A 646 0.58 0.29 -0.51
C ASN A 646 -0.62 1.25 -0.58
N VAL A 647 -1.10 1.75 0.56
CA VAL A 647 -2.16 2.76 0.57
C VAL A 647 -1.78 3.93 -0.34
N GLY A 648 -2.74 4.36 -1.13
CA GLY A 648 -2.58 5.45 -2.08
C GLY A 648 -3.89 6.14 -2.40
N ILE A 649 -3.86 7.04 -3.34
CA ILE A 649 -4.98 7.90 -3.73
C ILE A 649 -5.13 7.83 -5.24
N TYR A 650 -6.27 7.33 -5.72
CA TYR A 650 -6.70 7.47 -7.10
C TYR A 650 -7.27 8.85 -7.35
N TYR A 651 -7.14 9.36 -8.57
CA TYR A 651 -7.77 10.61 -8.99
C TYR A 651 -8.46 10.47 -10.35
N LYS A 652 -9.56 11.22 -10.51
CA LYS A 652 -10.35 11.28 -11.75
C LYS A 652 -10.79 12.70 -12.00
N GLU A 653 -10.56 13.18 -13.22
CA GLU A 653 -11.08 14.46 -13.71
C GLU A 653 -12.60 14.40 -13.88
N LEU A 654 -13.28 15.42 -13.43
CA LEU A 654 -14.71 15.67 -13.67
C LEU A 654 -14.81 16.97 -14.47
N GLU A 655 -14.64 16.87 -15.78
CA GLU A 655 -14.57 18.03 -16.67
C GLU A 655 -15.98 18.57 -16.99
N ASP A 656 -16.92 17.66 -17.12
CA ASP A 656 -18.32 18.01 -17.38
C ASP A 656 -19.30 17.04 -16.69
N TYR A 657 -20.61 17.29 -16.87
CA TYR A 657 -21.65 16.48 -16.26
C TYR A 657 -21.66 15.02 -16.71
N ASN A 658 -21.16 14.71 -17.92
CA ASN A 658 -21.12 13.33 -18.42
C ASN A 658 -20.19 12.45 -17.60
N ASP A 659 -19.15 13.00 -16.95
CA ASP A 659 -18.21 12.24 -16.15
C ASP A 659 -18.84 11.60 -14.90
N PHE A 660 -20.00 12.13 -14.48
CA PHE A 660 -20.79 11.60 -13.37
C PHE A 660 -22.29 11.56 -13.65
N LEU A 661 -22.68 11.53 -14.93
CA LEU A 661 -24.09 11.43 -15.34
C LEU A 661 -24.79 10.19 -14.76
N THR A 662 -24.09 9.09 -14.69
CA THR A 662 -24.55 7.85 -14.04
C THR A 662 -23.44 7.27 -13.15
N PRO A 663 -23.76 6.37 -12.21
CA PRO A 663 -22.75 5.66 -11.44
C PRO A 663 -21.69 4.95 -12.30
N GLU A 664 -22.09 4.41 -13.47
CA GLU A 664 -21.15 3.78 -14.40
C GLU A 664 -20.16 4.79 -15.01
N HIS A 665 -20.60 6.02 -15.34
CA HIS A 665 -19.69 7.05 -15.85
C HIS A 665 -18.68 7.46 -14.80
N PHE A 666 -19.09 7.56 -13.54
CA PHE A 666 -18.18 7.85 -12.44
C PHE A 666 -17.19 6.70 -12.17
N ALA A 667 -17.66 5.45 -12.23
CA ALA A 667 -16.88 4.28 -11.86
C ALA A 667 -15.71 3.95 -12.80
N LYS A 668 -15.79 4.35 -14.07
CA LYS A 668 -14.81 4.01 -15.12
C LYS A 668 -13.83 5.13 -15.41
N ASN A 669 -12.70 4.77 -16.05
CA ASN A 669 -11.69 5.69 -16.61
C ASN A 669 -11.17 6.67 -15.57
N TRP A 670 -10.59 6.16 -14.50
CA TRP A 670 -9.83 6.96 -13.54
C TRP A 670 -8.46 7.30 -14.14
N ASP A 671 -8.01 8.54 -13.99
CA ASP A 671 -6.88 9.10 -14.74
C ASP A 671 -5.53 8.64 -14.21
N GLY A 672 -5.43 8.38 -12.90
CA GLY A 672 -4.18 7.93 -12.31
C GLY A 672 -4.31 7.65 -10.82
N HIS A 673 -3.16 7.36 -10.21
CA HIS A 673 -3.07 7.16 -8.77
C HIS A 673 -1.69 7.54 -8.24
N TYR A 674 -1.65 7.93 -6.98
CA TYR A 674 -0.43 8.19 -6.23
C TYR A 674 -0.29 7.17 -5.10
N ARG A 675 0.87 6.52 -4.99
CA ARG A 675 1.18 5.56 -3.95
C ARG A 675 1.86 6.26 -2.77
N SER A 676 1.20 6.32 -1.62
CA SER A 676 1.70 6.96 -0.41
C SER A 676 2.49 6.02 0.50
N SER A 677 2.03 4.79 0.65
CA SER A 677 2.72 3.75 1.42
C SER A 677 3.44 2.77 0.50
N ILE A 678 4.58 2.26 0.94
CA ILE A 678 5.37 1.21 0.27
C ILE A 678 5.35 -0.12 1.03
N THR A 679 4.55 -0.21 2.11
CA THR A 679 4.49 -1.36 3.01
C THR A 679 3.06 -1.81 3.24
N GLY A 680 2.87 -2.75 4.18
CA GLY A 680 1.56 -3.09 4.72
C GLY A 680 0.85 -1.84 5.22
N SER A 681 -0.37 -1.60 4.77
CA SER A 681 -1.14 -0.41 5.12
C SER A 681 -2.62 -0.64 4.83
N ALA A 682 -3.50 0.02 5.60
CA ALA A 682 -4.91 -0.33 5.58
C ALA A 682 -5.84 0.90 5.51
N TYR A 683 -6.65 1.12 6.54
CA TYR A 683 -7.67 2.17 6.56
C TYR A 683 -7.06 3.55 6.35
N SER A 684 -7.72 4.36 5.54
CA SER A 684 -7.27 5.72 5.20
C SER A 684 -8.42 6.69 5.13
N THR A 685 -8.14 7.93 5.50
CA THR A 685 -9.07 9.06 5.38
C THR A 685 -8.28 10.35 5.13
N MET A 686 -8.97 11.40 4.68
CA MET A 686 -8.34 12.65 4.29
C MET A 686 -9.28 13.85 4.50
N THR A 687 -8.69 15.01 4.70
CA THR A 687 -9.39 16.30 4.72
C THR A 687 -8.52 17.38 4.09
N LEU A 688 -9.12 18.44 3.58
CA LEU A 688 -8.40 19.58 3.05
C LEU A 688 -7.97 20.51 4.21
N GLN A 689 -6.70 20.89 4.25
CA GLN A 689 -6.13 21.81 5.23
C GLN A 689 -6.47 23.27 4.89
N ALA A 690 -6.29 24.16 5.86
CA ALA A 690 -6.48 25.59 5.66
C ALA A 690 -5.48 26.22 4.66
N ASP A 691 -4.32 25.60 4.45
CA ASP A 691 -3.33 25.99 3.46
C ASP A 691 -3.51 25.35 2.09
N ASN A 692 -4.64 24.66 1.86
CA ASN A 692 -4.99 23.92 0.64
C ASN A 692 -4.17 22.66 0.37
N ALA A 693 -3.35 22.20 1.31
CA ALA A 693 -2.77 20.86 1.24
C ALA A 693 -3.80 19.82 1.69
N LEU A 694 -3.61 18.60 1.29
CA LEU A 694 -4.41 17.45 1.69
C LEU A 694 -3.78 16.81 2.94
N ALA A 695 -4.47 16.87 4.08
CA ALA A 695 -4.13 16.06 5.24
C ALA A 695 -4.58 14.62 4.97
N PHE A 696 -3.63 13.72 4.84
CA PHE A 696 -3.86 12.31 4.58
C PHE A 696 -3.36 11.48 5.75
N ILE A 697 -4.24 10.70 6.36
CA ILE A 697 -3.90 9.79 7.45
C ILE A 697 -4.31 8.37 7.11
N TYR A 698 -3.47 7.42 7.49
CA TYR A 698 -3.75 6.01 7.24
C TYR A 698 -3.00 5.09 8.22
N GLU A 699 -3.46 3.86 8.31
CA GLU A 699 -2.81 2.78 9.07
C GLU A 699 -1.62 2.26 8.29
N GLU A 700 -0.41 2.35 8.85
CA GLU A 700 0.81 1.77 8.29
C GLU A 700 1.35 0.66 9.19
N ASP A 701 1.60 -0.50 8.62
CA ASP A 701 2.13 -1.66 9.35
C ASP A 701 3.61 -1.44 9.70
N THR A 702 3.87 -1.09 10.94
CA THR A 702 5.22 -0.78 11.43
C THR A 702 6.05 -2.04 11.69
N TYR A 703 5.40 -3.17 11.98
CA TYR A 703 6.07 -4.36 12.51
C TYR A 703 5.93 -5.61 11.64
N GLY A 704 5.30 -5.54 10.46
CA GLY A 704 5.07 -6.70 9.60
C GLY A 704 4.06 -7.71 10.17
N THR A 705 3.26 -7.30 11.13
CA THR A 705 2.25 -8.14 11.79
C THR A 705 0.88 -7.75 11.26
N SER A 706 0.45 -8.34 10.14
CA SER A 706 -0.83 -8.00 9.53
C SER A 706 -1.97 -7.89 10.56
N GLY A 707 -2.49 -6.68 10.75
CA GLY A 707 -3.65 -6.40 11.59
C GLY A 707 -3.41 -6.10 13.07
N GLY A 708 -2.22 -6.32 13.62
CA GLY A 708 -1.96 -6.17 15.05
C GLY A 708 -1.00 -5.06 15.48
N GLY A 709 -0.41 -4.34 14.54
CA GLY A 709 0.67 -3.39 14.83
C GLY A 709 0.68 -2.13 13.97
N TYR A 710 -0.48 -1.65 13.55
CA TYR A 710 -0.56 -0.41 12.79
C TYR A 710 -0.21 0.81 13.64
N THR A 711 0.63 1.68 13.08
CA THR A 711 0.76 3.08 13.48
C THR A 711 -0.12 3.91 12.54
N ILE A 712 -0.91 4.83 13.07
CA ILE A 712 -1.60 5.81 12.21
C ILE A 712 -0.62 6.91 11.89
N VAL A 713 -0.30 7.05 10.62
CA VAL A 713 0.63 8.06 10.12
C VAL A 713 -0.10 9.22 9.47
N TYR A 714 0.49 10.40 9.54
CA TYR A 714 0.02 11.61 8.87
C TYR A 714 1.03 12.05 7.82
N LYS A 715 0.51 12.43 6.66
CA LYS A 715 1.24 13.10 5.58
C LYS A 715 0.45 14.29 5.07
N SER A 716 1.16 15.33 4.67
CA SER A 716 0.60 16.50 4.00
C SER A 716 1.03 16.49 2.53
N TYR A 717 0.06 16.55 1.63
CA TYR A 717 0.30 16.53 0.19
C TYR A 717 -0.28 17.75 -0.50
N THR A 718 0.49 18.35 -1.40
CA THR A 718 -0.10 19.21 -2.41
C THR A 718 -0.76 18.36 -3.48
N LEU A 719 -1.76 18.92 -4.16
CA LEU A 719 -2.44 18.19 -5.23
C LEU A 719 -1.50 17.95 -6.42
N GLU A 720 -0.60 18.90 -6.69
CA GLU A 720 0.44 18.78 -7.71
C GLU A 720 1.34 17.56 -7.48
N LYS A 721 1.66 17.25 -6.22
CA LYS A 721 2.45 16.06 -5.90
C LYS A 721 1.69 14.78 -6.22
N ILE A 722 0.40 14.71 -5.83
CA ILE A 722 -0.44 13.51 -6.05
C ILE A 722 -0.66 13.28 -7.56
N THR A 723 -0.73 14.35 -8.35
CA THR A 723 -1.10 14.32 -9.77
C THR A 723 0.08 14.58 -10.72
N GLU A 724 1.31 14.50 -10.21
CA GLU A 724 2.54 14.76 -10.99
C GLU A 724 2.52 16.11 -11.72
N GLY A 725 2.00 17.13 -11.06
CA GLY A 725 1.89 18.49 -11.61
C GLY A 725 0.68 18.73 -12.52
N ALA A 726 -0.21 17.76 -12.69
CA ALA A 726 -1.34 17.91 -13.64
C ALA A 726 -2.41 18.89 -13.14
N TYR A 727 -2.66 18.93 -11.82
CA TYR A 727 -3.71 19.76 -11.21
C TYR A 727 -3.21 20.50 -9.98
N SER A 728 -3.78 21.71 -9.77
CA SER A 728 -3.64 22.49 -8.55
C SER A 728 -5.01 22.81 -7.96
N ILE A 729 -5.08 23.09 -6.66
CA ILE A 729 -6.34 23.50 -6.02
C ILE A 729 -6.76 24.86 -6.59
N ASP A 730 -8.04 25.02 -6.93
CA ASP A 730 -8.58 26.35 -7.27
C ASP A 730 -8.69 27.22 -6.01
N THR A 731 -7.69 28.08 -5.82
CA THR A 731 -7.58 29.00 -4.68
C THR A 731 -8.33 30.29 -4.88
N ASN A 732 -9.20 30.36 -5.89
CA ASN A 732 -10.01 31.54 -6.18
C ASN A 732 -10.64 32.08 -4.89
N GLU A 733 -11.04 33.34 -4.88
CA GLU A 733 -11.64 34.18 -3.84
C GLU A 733 -12.07 33.54 -2.50
N ASN A 734 -12.19 32.22 -2.42
CA ASN A 734 -12.60 31.46 -1.25
C ASN A 734 -11.55 30.40 -0.90
N ARG A 735 -10.54 30.85 -0.20
CA ARG A 735 -9.44 30.00 0.30
C ARG A 735 -9.89 28.86 1.20
N ALA A 736 -11.00 29.01 1.87
CA ALA A 736 -11.56 27.94 2.66
C ALA A 736 -12.34 26.98 1.74
N LEU A 737 -11.64 26.26 0.87
CA LEU A 737 -12.26 25.32 -0.08
C LEU A 737 -13.04 24.22 0.62
N TYR A 738 -12.58 23.78 1.77
CA TYR A 738 -13.34 22.88 2.62
C TYR A 738 -14.60 23.53 3.20
N LEU A 739 -14.67 24.86 3.26
CA LEU A 739 -15.86 25.61 3.62
C LEU A 739 -16.77 25.92 2.41
N TYR A 740 -16.24 25.87 1.22
CA TYR A 740 -16.93 26.07 -0.06
C TYR A 740 -17.83 27.31 -0.13
N LYS A 741 -17.41 28.39 0.49
CA LYS A 741 -18.12 29.66 0.39
C LYS A 741 -17.98 30.21 -1.04
N ASN A 742 -19.04 30.17 -1.82
CA ASN A 742 -19.19 30.79 -3.15
C ASN A 742 -18.42 30.18 -4.34
N VAL A 743 -17.84 29.00 -4.23
CA VAL A 743 -16.96 28.50 -5.30
C VAL A 743 -17.66 27.59 -6.29
N ILE A 744 -18.72 26.91 -5.87
CA ILE A 744 -19.29 25.85 -6.66
C ILE A 744 -20.59 26.29 -7.27
N LEU A 745 -20.53 26.68 -8.54
CA LEU A 745 -21.70 26.66 -9.39
C LEU A 745 -21.89 25.20 -9.85
N PRO A 746 -23.09 24.62 -9.69
CA PRO A 746 -23.39 23.31 -10.25
C PRO A 746 -23.02 23.30 -11.72
N LEU A 747 -22.33 22.23 -12.15
CA LEU A 747 -22.10 22.04 -13.58
C LEU A 747 -23.46 22.02 -14.27
N LYS A 748 -23.60 22.80 -15.33
CA LYS A 748 -24.87 22.82 -16.09
C LYS A 748 -25.13 21.42 -16.63
N LYS A 749 -26.34 20.92 -16.38
CA LYS A 749 -26.84 19.67 -16.94
C LYS A 749 -26.82 19.70 -18.47
#